data_a96f7d2b06525580ba4d1e12807ceb01
#
_entry.id   a96f7d2b06525580ba4d1e12807ceb01
#
_cell.length_a   1.000
_cell.length_b   1.000
_cell.length_c   1.000
_cell.angle_alpha   90.00
_cell.angle_beta   90.00
_cell.angle_gamma   90.00
#
_symmetry.space_group_name_H-M   'P 1'
#
loop_
_entity.id
_entity.type
_entity.pdbx_description
1 polymer ?
#
loop_
_entity_poly.entity_id
_entity_poly.type
_entity_poly.pdbx_seq_one_letter_code
_entity_poly.pdbx_strand_id
1 'polypeptide(L)'
;MLPAPVTAVVTPLTEATGLASWAWLLIAVPAASAAFLLLAGRRSNAWGHWLGLAASFAAACLGVGILVQVLGLPAEERVIGLPLYHWFSAGNLSVDVGLRLDPLSLTFVTLVTCVGFLIHLYSVAYMAHDRDRRRFFAYLNLFIAAMLTLVLGDSYIVLFVGWEGVGLASYLLIGFWNTADADAPQGEQATSRENAAAAKKAFIMNRVGDVGLLLAMMTMVGQVGSVSFDAVSAASLDGSVSTGWLTAIGFFLLLAACGKSAQFPLQAWLGDAMAGPTPVSALIHAATMVTAGVYLMVRSAAVFEGAPSAQTAVAVIGAITLLLGAVIGSAKDDMKKVLAASTMSQIGYMMLGAGLGPVGYAFAIFHLLTHGFFKAQLFLGAGSVMHAMGDQVNMRRFGGLRGAMTITWITMGIGWLAILGVPPFSGFWSKDRLIEAAFVGEGAKPWILGTIALLGAGLTAFYMSRLFFMIFHGEQRWTTKEDLEGEVHPHESGWLMTLPLIVLSVFSAGLGGLLTYNNMFVTWLEPVTGHAEHGEPVLPATVIMGATLALVVVGVLVAWWMYVRRPVPVVLQPANPLVEAARKDMYQDAINEALAMRTGQGLVLATDAVERYVVDGAIEGAAAGTGALGRLTRRTESGYVRSYAGYMLAGTVLVLIAVLAARF
;
A
#
# COMPACT_ATOMS: atom_id res chain seq x y z
N MET A 1 -29.62 -14.69 -21.95
CA MET A 1 -29.92 -13.25 -21.86
C MET A 1 -28.73 -12.60 -21.22
N LEU A 2 -28.05 -11.65 -21.88
CA LEU A 2 -27.04 -10.84 -21.21
C LEU A 2 -27.76 -10.02 -20.13
N PRO A 3 -27.26 -9.95 -18.88
CA PRO A 3 -27.84 -9.08 -17.87
C PRO A 3 -27.84 -7.63 -18.40
N ALA A 4 -28.88 -6.89 -18.09
CA ALA A 4 -28.98 -5.47 -18.43
C ALA A 4 -27.73 -4.75 -17.89
N PRO A 5 -27.15 -3.78 -18.63
CA PRO A 5 -25.98 -3.07 -18.16
C PRO A 5 -26.34 -2.34 -16.86
N VAL A 6 -25.63 -2.68 -15.78
CA VAL A 6 -25.66 -1.90 -14.54
C VAL A 6 -25.01 -0.57 -14.89
N THR A 7 -25.82 0.46 -15.05
CA THR A 7 -25.34 1.81 -15.32
C THR A 7 -24.67 2.33 -14.05
N ALA A 8 -23.34 2.36 -14.04
CA ALA A 8 -22.62 3.22 -13.13
C ALA A 8 -23.16 4.64 -13.35
N VAL A 9 -23.83 5.19 -12.34
CA VAL A 9 -24.51 6.47 -12.48
C VAL A 9 -23.44 7.55 -12.42
N VAL A 10 -23.22 8.27 -13.51
CA VAL A 10 -22.48 9.54 -13.46
C VAL A 10 -23.38 10.53 -12.74
N THR A 11 -23.26 10.57 -11.42
CA THR A 11 -24.03 11.51 -10.58
C THR A 11 -23.45 12.91 -10.79
N PRO A 12 -24.24 13.92 -11.17
CA PRO A 12 -23.75 15.28 -11.33
C PRO A 12 -23.15 15.79 -10.02
N LEU A 13 -22.04 16.52 -10.12
CA LEU A 13 -21.38 17.13 -8.98
C LEU A 13 -22.23 18.29 -8.43
N THR A 14 -22.51 18.27 -7.12
CA THR A 14 -23.06 19.40 -6.41
C THR A 14 -21.95 20.33 -5.91
N GLU A 15 -22.22 21.62 -5.80
CA GLU A 15 -21.23 22.57 -5.26
C GLU A 15 -21.03 22.36 -3.76
N ALA A 16 -19.78 22.54 -3.30
CA ALA A 16 -19.44 22.41 -1.90
C ALA A 16 -19.99 23.57 -1.07
N THR A 17 -20.78 23.27 -0.05
CA THR A 17 -21.36 24.25 0.89
C THR A 17 -21.06 23.87 2.34
N GLY A 18 -21.17 24.82 3.25
CA GLY A 18 -20.96 24.58 4.69
C GLY A 18 -19.55 24.06 5.01
N LEU A 19 -19.45 22.98 5.80
CA LEU A 19 -18.15 22.39 6.17
C LEU A 19 -17.44 21.75 4.96
N ALA A 20 -18.16 21.28 3.95
CA ALA A 20 -17.57 20.69 2.76
C ALA A 20 -16.71 21.70 1.97
N SER A 21 -17.01 23.00 2.01
CA SER A 21 -16.18 24.06 1.39
C SER A 21 -14.80 24.23 2.04
N TRP A 22 -14.61 23.69 3.25
CA TRP A 22 -13.35 23.70 3.99
C TRP A 22 -12.58 22.37 3.87
N ALA A 23 -13.02 21.45 3.01
CA ALA A 23 -12.40 20.12 2.87
C ALA A 23 -10.91 20.17 2.51
N TRP A 24 -10.43 21.22 1.85
CA TRP A 24 -9.00 21.42 1.57
C TRP A 24 -8.14 21.51 2.84
N LEU A 25 -8.71 21.91 3.99
CA LEU A 25 -8.01 21.91 5.29
C LEU A 25 -7.69 20.51 5.80
N LEU A 26 -8.44 19.49 5.37
CA LEU A 26 -8.11 18.09 5.67
C LEU A 26 -6.69 17.74 5.21
N ILE A 27 -6.27 18.28 4.07
CA ILE A 27 -4.93 18.09 3.49
C ILE A 27 -3.96 19.14 4.05
N ALA A 28 -4.37 20.42 4.05
CA ALA A 28 -3.48 21.53 4.35
C ALA A 28 -2.99 21.54 5.80
N VAL A 29 -3.82 21.18 6.79
CA VAL A 29 -3.45 21.21 8.21
C VAL A 29 -2.37 20.16 8.54
N PRO A 30 -2.50 18.88 8.19
CA PRO A 30 -1.42 17.92 8.37
C PRO A 30 -0.17 18.26 7.54
N ALA A 31 -0.33 18.73 6.29
CA ALA A 31 0.80 19.12 5.45
C ALA A 31 1.59 20.29 6.06
N ALA A 32 0.90 21.33 6.54
CA ALA A 32 1.53 22.47 7.19
C ALA A 32 2.23 22.07 8.49
N SER A 33 1.63 21.19 9.30
CA SER A 33 2.26 20.62 10.49
C SER A 33 3.54 19.87 10.13
N ALA A 34 3.51 19.01 9.11
CA ALA A 34 4.68 18.26 8.64
C ALA A 34 5.80 19.21 8.17
N ALA A 35 5.49 20.18 7.32
CA ALA A 35 6.43 21.17 6.81
C ALA A 35 7.04 22.01 7.95
N PHE A 36 6.21 22.52 8.86
CA PHE A 36 6.68 23.28 10.01
C PHE A 36 7.64 22.47 10.90
N LEU A 37 7.28 21.24 11.26
CA LEU A 37 8.11 20.36 12.08
C LEU A 37 9.44 20.01 11.41
N LEU A 38 9.48 19.87 10.10
CA LEU A 38 10.73 19.63 9.36
C LEU A 38 11.62 20.87 9.34
N LEU A 39 11.04 22.06 9.12
CA LEU A 39 11.77 23.33 9.02
C LEU A 39 12.23 23.86 10.39
N ALA A 40 11.44 23.70 11.45
CA ALA A 40 11.76 24.18 12.79
C ALA A 40 12.99 23.50 13.43
N GLY A 41 13.42 22.38 12.86
CA GLY A 41 14.61 21.66 13.28
C GLY A 41 14.55 21.14 14.73
N ARG A 42 15.70 20.88 15.32
CA ARG A 42 15.82 20.27 16.68
C ARG A 42 15.15 21.07 17.80
N ARG A 43 14.90 22.38 17.60
CA ARG A 43 14.22 23.23 18.60
C ARG A 43 12.80 22.79 18.91
N SER A 44 12.11 22.12 17.98
CA SER A 44 10.76 21.59 18.17
C SER A 44 10.72 20.16 18.70
N ASN A 45 11.86 19.52 19.01
CA ASN A 45 11.89 18.11 19.42
C ASN A 45 11.15 17.88 20.77
N ALA A 46 11.18 18.83 21.68
CA ALA A 46 10.52 18.73 22.97
C ALA A 46 8.98 18.77 22.90
N TRP A 47 8.41 19.55 21.99
CA TRP A 47 6.97 19.86 21.93
C TRP A 47 6.29 19.54 20.59
N GLY A 48 7.07 19.31 19.52
CA GLY A 48 6.55 19.16 18.16
C GLY A 48 5.59 17.98 17.99
N HIS A 49 5.70 16.94 18.81
CA HIS A 49 4.75 15.83 18.82
C HIS A 49 3.32 16.27 19.19
N TRP A 50 3.16 17.29 20.06
CA TRP A 50 1.84 17.83 20.39
C TRP A 50 1.24 18.63 19.22
N LEU A 51 2.06 19.34 18.45
CA LEU A 51 1.60 20.00 17.22
C LEU A 51 1.12 18.96 16.20
N GLY A 52 1.91 17.90 15.99
CA GLY A 52 1.53 16.81 15.09
C GLY A 52 0.24 16.11 15.50
N LEU A 53 0.07 15.88 16.81
CA LEU A 53 -1.16 15.33 17.37
C LEU A 53 -2.36 16.28 17.19
N ALA A 54 -2.19 17.57 17.47
CA ALA A 54 -3.25 18.56 17.32
C ALA A 54 -3.71 18.71 15.85
N ALA A 55 -2.76 18.66 14.90
CA ALA A 55 -3.08 18.70 13.48
C ALA A 55 -3.89 17.48 13.03
N SER A 56 -3.50 16.27 13.47
CA SER A 56 -4.26 15.05 13.18
C SER A 56 -5.64 15.03 13.84
N PHE A 57 -5.76 15.57 15.05
CA PHE A 57 -7.05 15.74 15.74
C PHE A 57 -7.97 16.72 15.01
N ALA A 58 -7.44 17.87 14.58
CA ALA A 58 -8.21 18.86 13.82
C ALA A 58 -8.73 18.26 12.50
N ALA A 59 -7.89 17.48 11.80
CA ALA A 59 -8.31 16.77 10.59
C ALA A 59 -9.40 15.73 10.88
N ALA A 60 -9.32 14.99 12.00
CA ALA A 60 -10.35 14.04 12.41
C ALA A 60 -11.69 14.74 12.73
N CYS A 61 -11.66 15.84 13.49
CA CYS A 61 -12.86 16.61 13.81
C CYS A 61 -13.52 17.17 12.54
N LEU A 62 -12.74 17.74 11.61
CA LEU A 62 -13.26 18.26 10.35
C LEU A 62 -13.81 17.13 9.47
N GLY A 63 -13.12 16.00 9.35
CA GLY A 63 -13.57 14.84 8.56
C GLY A 63 -14.90 14.28 9.06
N VAL A 64 -15.03 14.09 10.38
CA VAL A 64 -16.30 13.66 11.01
C VAL A 64 -17.40 14.72 10.82
N GLY A 65 -17.08 16.00 10.96
CA GLY A 65 -18.03 17.09 10.74
C GLY A 65 -18.59 17.10 9.30
N ILE A 66 -17.72 16.92 8.29
CA ILE A 66 -18.13 16.81 6.88
C ILE A 66 -18.96 15.54 6.66
N LEU A 67 -18.57 14.40 7.23
CA LEU A 67 -19.36 13.17 7.13
C LEU A 67 -20.77 13.36 7.67
N VAL A 68 -20.91 13.98 8.86
CA VAL A 68 -22.24 14.25 9.47
C VAL A 68 -23.08 15.16 8.59
N GLN A 69 -22.47 16.21 7.99
CA GLN A 69 -23.15 17.09 7.05
C GLN A 69 -23.68 16.30 5.83
N VAL A 70 -22.82 15.47 5.19
CA VAL A 70 -23.19 14.72 3.98
C VAL A 70 -24.18 13.58 4.26
N LEU A 71 -24.14 12.98 5.44
CA LEU A 71 -25.16 12.00 5.87
C LEU A 71 -26.55 12.61 5.93
N GLY A 72 -26.67 13.91 6.21
CA GLY A 72 -27.93 14.65 6.22
C GLY A 72 -28.48 15.00 4.84
N LEU A 73 -27.72 14.79 3.75
CA LEU A 73 -28.14 15.10 2.38
C LEU A 73 -28.87 13.90 1.72
N PRO A 74 -29.81 14.17 0.78
CA PRO A 74 -30.36 13.14 -0.11
C PRO A 74 -29.24 12.41 -0.88
N ALA A 75 -29.47 11.15 -1.26
CA ALA A 75 -28.44 10.32 -1.89
C ALA A 75 -27.89 10.94 -3.19
N GLU A 76 -28.73 11.62 -3.95
CA GLU A 76 -28.40 12.28 -5.22
C GLU A 76 -27.49 13.51 -5.05
N GLU A 77 -27.45 14.12 -3.85
CA GLU A 77 -26.64 15.31 -3.53
C GLU A 77 -25.34 14.96 -2.79
N ARG A 78 -25.07 13.67 -2.55
CA ARG A 78 -23.89 13.22 -1.77
C ARG A 78 -22.59 13.19 -2.56
N VAL A 79 -22.59 13.61 -3.83
CA VAL A 79 -21.39 13.72 -4.66
C VAL A 79 -21.09 15.20 -4.86
N ILE A 80 -20.09 15.70 -4.11
CA ILE A 80 -19.77 17.11 -4.01
C ILE A 80 -18.43 17.38 -4.65
N GLY A 81 -18.35 18.38 -5.53
CA GLY A 81 -17.12 18.88 -6.13
C GLY A 81 -16.67 20.17 -5.49
N LEU A 82 -15.37 20.28 -5.20
CA LEU A 82 -14.73 21.50 -4.72
C LEU A 82 -13.56 21.84 -5.66
N PRO A 83 -13.77 22.66 -6.71
CA PRO A 83 -12.69 23.12 -7.56
C PRO A 83 -11.75 24.04 -6.77
N LEU A 84 -10.44 23.88 -6.91
CA LEU A 84 -9.44 24.68 -6.20
C LEU A 84 -8.74 25.65 -7.15
N TYR A 85 -8.04 25.13 -8.17
CA TYR A 85 -7.32 25.96 -9.14
C TYR A 85 -7.01 25.19 -10.43
N HIS A 86 -6.80 25.95 -11.50
CA HIS A 86 -6.25 25.41 -12.75
C HIS A 86 -4.74 25.20 -12.60
N TRP A 87 -4.25 23.97 -12.87
CA TRP A 87 -2.84 23.64 -12.73
C TRP A 87 -2.05 23.94 -14.01
N PHE A 88 -2.40 23.26 -15.11
CA PHE A 88 -1.77 23.51 -16.40
C PHE A 88 -2.63 23.02 -17.56
N SER A 89 -2.32 23.54 -18.76
CA SER A 89 -2.84 23.04 -20.05
C SER A 89 -1.68 22.67 -20.97
N ALA A 90 -1.79 21.52 -21.66
CA ALA A 90 -0.81 21.05 -22.61
C ALA A 90 -1.53 20.45 -23.83
N GLY A 91 -1.52 21.15 -24.95
CA GLY A 91 -2.33 20.78 -26.11
C GLY A 91 -3.82 20.77 -25.77
N ASN A 92 -4.46 19.63 -25.96
CA ASN A 92 -5.89 19.45 -25.66
C ASN A 92 -6.15 19.00 -24.20
N LEU A 93 -5.11 18.71 -23.44
CA LEU A 93 -5.23 18.30 -22.04
C LEU A 93 -5.28 19.54 -21.14
N SER A 94 -6.38 19.73 -20.42
CA SER A 94 -6.51 20.68 -19.31
C SER A 94 -6.56 19.91 -18.00
N VAL A 95 -5.76 20.35 -17.04
CA VAL A 95 -5.68 19.73 -15.72
C VAL A 95 -6.02 20.76 -14.66
N ASP A 96 -7.14 20.52 -14.01
CA ASP A 96 -7.59 21.27 -12.86
C ASP A 96 -7.32 20.47 -11.59
N VAL A 97 -7.08 21.14 -10.48
CA VAL A 97 -6.98 20.53 -9.16
C VAL A 97 -8.26 20.82 -8.41
N GLY A 98 -8.97 19.79 -8.09
CA GLY A 98 -10.20 19.82 -7.32
C GLY A 98 -10.26 18.66 -6.32
N LEU A 99 -11.23 18.75 -5.43
CA LEU A 99 -11.53 17.70 -4.45
C LEU A 99 -12.93 17.16 -4.71
N ARG A 100 -13.04 15.83 -4.59
CA ARG A 100 -14.29 15.09 -4.70
C ARG A 100 -14.65 14.48 -3.35
N LEU A 101 -15.77 14.90 -2.83
CA LEU A 101 -16.36 14.40 -1.59
C LEU A 101 -17.58 13.56 -1.96
N ASP A 102 -17.44 12.27 -1.85
CA ASP A 102 -18.51 11.31 -2.11
C ASP A 102 -18.49 10.20 -1.05
N PRO A 103 -19.48 9.30 -1.02
CA PRO A 103 -19.53 8.24 -0.03
C PRO A 103 -18.26 7.39 0.06
N LEU A 104 -17.58 7.12 -1.06
CA LEU A 104 -16.33 6.36 -1.06
C LEU A 104 -15.19 7.17 -0.44
N SER A 105 -14.94 8.40 -0.92
CA SER A 105 -13.87 9.24 -0.40
C SER A 105 -14.08 9.58 1.09
N LEU A 106 -15.32 9.87 1.53
CA LEU A 106 -15.64 10.18 2.93
C LEU A 106 -15.47 8.97 3.86
N THR A 107 -15.73 7.76 3.38
CA THR A 107 -15.42 6.54 4.12
C THR A 107 -13.91 6.44 4.41
N PHE A 108 -13.07 6.73 3.42
CA PHE A 108 -11.62 6.77 3.60
C PHE A 108 -11.14 7.94 4.43
N VAL A 109 -11.70 9.14 4.23
CA VAL A 109 -11.38 10.33 5.05
C VAL A 109 -11.61 10.02 6.53
N THR A 110 -12.76 9.45 6.87
CA THR A 110 -13.11 9.09 8.25
C THR A 110 -12.14 8.05 8.81
N LEU A 111 -11.85 6.99 8.05
CA LEU A 111 -10.94 5.96 8.47
C LEU A 111 -9.52 6.51 8.69
N VAL A 112 -8.97 7.25 7.71
CA VAL A 112 -7.61 7.80 7.73
C VAL A 112 -7.43 8.80 8.87
N THR A 113 -8.39 9.71 9.06
CA THR A 113 -8.26 10.78 10.05
C THR A 113 -8.50 10.27 11.47
N CYS A 114 -9.54 9.46 11.71
CA CYS A 114 -9.85 8.95 13.05
C CYS A 114 -8.81 7.92 13.52
N VAL A 115 -8.51 6.91 12.70
CA VAL A 115 -7.50 5.91 13.07
C VAL A 115 -6.10 6.55 13.10
N GLY A 116 -5.80 7.45 12.17
CA GLY A 116 -4.56 8.23 12.16
C GLY A 116 -4.36 9.05 13.43
N PHE A 117 -5.40 9.74 13.92
CA PHE A 117 -5.35 10.45 15.19
C PHE A 117 -5.06 9.51 16.38
N LEU A 118 -5.73 8.36 16.46
CA LEU A 118 -5.49 7.39 17.53
C LEU A 118 -4.07 6.83 17.49
N ILE A 119 -3.50 6.62 16.30
CA ILE A 119 -2.11 6.21 16.12
C ILE A 119 -1.15 7.34 16.57
N HIS A 120 -1.45 8.60 16.25
CA HIS A 120 -0.65 9.73 16.75
C HIS A 120 -0.67 9.81 18.27
N LEU A 121 -1.84 9.64 18.89
CA LEU A 121 -1.98 9.63 20.35
C LEU A 121 -1.15 8.52 20.99
N TYR A 122 -1.24 7.29 20.45
CA TYR A 122 -0.42 6.17 20.89
C TYR A 122 1.09 6.47 20.76
N SER A 123 1.48 7.08 19.64
CA SER A 123 2.88 7.39 19.33
C SER A 123 3.50 8.41 20.31
N VAL A 124 2.71 9.23 20.99
CA VAL A 124 3.21 10.18 22.00
C VAL A 124 3.99 9.45 23.11
N ALA A 125 3.46 8.33 23.57
CA ALA A 125 4.14 7.52 24.59
C ALA A 125 5.15 6.54 23.97
N TYR A 126 4.78 5.88 22.86
CA TYR A 126 5.65 4.89 22.21
C TYR A 126 7.01 5.47 21.78
N MET A 127 7.03 6.70 21.25
CA MET A 127 8.25 7.40 20.82
C MET A 127 8.79 8.37 21.86
N ALA A 128 8.42 8.23 23.15
CA ALA A 128 8.78 9.21 24.19
C ALA A 128 10.28 9.38 24.36
N HIS A 129 11.03 8.31 24.21
CA HIS A 129 12.50 8.27 24.42
C HIS A 129 13.30 8.40 23.11
N ASP A 130 12.64 8.51 21.95
CA ASP A 130 13.32 8.62 20.67
C ASP A 130 13.89 10.03 20.46
N ARG A 131 15.16 10.11 20.05
CA ARG A 131 15.88 11.38 19.83
C ARG A 131 15.31 12.19 18.66
N ASP A 132 14.71 11.53 17.66
CA ASP A 132 14.18 12.12 16.44
C ASP A 132 12.64 12.18 16.42
N ARG A 133 12.02 12.16 17.60
CA ARG A 133 10.57 12.18 17.82
C ARG A 133 9.83 13.22 16.94
N ARG A 134 10.38 14.42 16.80
CA ARG A 134 9.84 15.48 15.93
C ARG A 134 9.73 15.01 14.47
N ARG A 135 10.80 14.40 13.94
CA ARG A 135 10.86 13.89 12.56
C ARG A 135 9.80 12.81 12.34
N PHE A 136 9.59 11.96 13.33
CA PHE A 136 8.56 10.93 13.31
C PHE A 136 7.16 11.52 13.12
N PHE A 137 6.77 12.49 13.95
CA PHE A 137 5.45 13.13 13.85
C PHE A 137 5.28 13.96 12.57
N ALA A 138 6.36 14.55 12.07
CA ALA A 138 6.33 15.23 10.77
C ALA A 138 6.01 14.24 9.63
N TYR A 139 6.65 13.08 9.61
CA TYR A 139 6.42 12.05 8.60
C TYR A 139 5.03 11.40 8.71
N LEU A 140 4.51 11.19 9.91
CA LEU A 140 3.13 10.72 10.11
C LEU A 140 2.11 11.72 9.54
N ASN A 141 2.28 13.02 9.81
CA ASN A 141 1.39 14.05 9.26
C ASN A 141 1.52 14.18 7.75
N LEU A 142 2.74 14.08 7.20
CA LEU A 142 2.97 14.04 5.76
C LEU A 142 2.23 12.86 5.12
N PHE A 143 2.25 11.71 5.78
CA PHE A 143 1.55 10.51 5.31
C PHE A 143 0.03 10.72 5.27
N ILE A 144 -0.55 11.29 6.34
CA ILE A 144 -1.98 11.61 6.38
C ILE A 144 -2.35 12.61 5.29
N ALA A 145 -1.58 13.68 5.11
CA ALA A 145 -1.82 14.67 4.07
C ALA A 145 -1.80 14.04 2.67
N ALA A 146 -0.80 13.21 2.39
CA ALA A 146 -0.67 12.51 1.11
C ALA A 146 -1.83 11.52 0.87
N MET A 147 -2.24 10.76 1.89
CA MET A 147 -3.36 9.83 1.77
C MET A 147 -4.69 10.57 1.55
N LEU A 148 -4.91 11.69 2.22
CA LEU A 148 -6.09 12.53 2.02
C LEU A 148 -6.11 13.17 0.62
N THR A 149 -4.94 13.57 0.09
CA THR A 149 -4.82 14.01 -1.31
C THR A 149 -5.21 12.91 -2.29
N LEU A 150 -4.76 11.66 -2.03
CA LEU A 150 -5.08 10.50 -2.84
C LEU A 150 -6.59 10.23 -2.92
N VAL A 151 -7.28 10.22 -1.77
CA VAL A 151 -8.68 9.81 -1.70
C VAL A 151 -9.67 10.95 -2.00
N LEU A 152 -9.24 12.20 -1.87
CA LEU A 152 -10.07 13.37 -2.16
C LEU A 152 -9.86 13.93 -3.57
N GLY A 153 -8.79 13.56 -4.29
CA GLY A 153 -8.56 14.05 -5.64
C GLY A 153 -9.75 13.75 -6.57
N ASP A 154 -10.08 14.69 -7.46
CA ASP A 154 -11.17 14.59 -8.45
C ASP A 154 -10.74 13.95 -9.77
N SER A 155 -9.46 13.65 -9.90
CA SER A 155 -8.85 13.14 -11.13
C SER A 155 -7.71 12.14 -10.83
N TYR A 156 -7.38 11.31 -11.82
CA TYR A 156 -6.27 10.35 -11.69
C TYR A 156 -4.92 11.02 -11.45
N ILE A 157 -4.73 12.28 -11.93
CA ILE A 157 -3.47 12.99 -11.73
C ILE A 157 -3.36 13.55 -10.30
N VAL A 158 -4.44 14.07 -9.70
CA VAL A 158 -4.44 14.51 -8.29
C VAL A 158 -4.33 13.30 -7.37
N LEU A 159 -5.04 12.20 -7.69
CA LEU A 159 -4.85 10.92 -7.01
C LEU A 159 -3.37 10.48 -7.08
N PHE A 160 -2.72 10.59 -8.24
CA PHE A 160 -1.32 10.21 -8.43
C PHE A 160 -0.36 11.05 -7.58
N VAL A 161 -0.61 12.35 -7.40
CA VAL A 161 0.18 13.19 -6.46
C VAL A 161 0.12 12.64 -5.04
N GLY A 162 -1.07 12.28 -4.56
CA GLY A 162 -1.24 11.62 -3.26
C GLY A 162 -0.58 10.23 -3.23
N TRP A 163 -0.70 9.47 -4.32
CA TRP A 163 -0.13 8.13 -4.49
C TRP A 163 1.39 8.10 -4.36
N GLU A 164 2.07 9.06 -4.97
CA GLU A 164 3.50 9.27 -4.84
C GLU A 164 3.87 9.77 -3.44
N GLY A 165 3.06 10.67 -2.89
CA GLY A 165 3.25 11.22 -1.55
C GLY A 165 3.22 10.14 -0.46
N VAL A 166 2.27 9.18 -0.51
CA VAL A 166 2.23 8.05 0.44
C VAL A 166 3.42 7.11 0.23
N GLY A 167 3.89 6.95 -1.01
CA GLY A 167 5.11 6.20 -1.32
C GLY A 167 6.35 6.81 -0.66
N LEU A 168 6.53 8.12 -0.80
CA LEU A 168 7.62 8.85 -0.15
C LEU A 168 7.52 8.80 1.38
N ALA A 169 6.34 9.09 1.93
CA ALA A 169 6.14 9.07 3.38
C ALA A 169 6.39 7.68 3.98
N SER A 170 5.97 6.61 3.30
CA SER A 170 6.25 5.23 3.72
C SER A 170 7.75 4.92 3.71
N TYR A 171 8.47 5.34 2.66
CA TYR A 171 9.93 5.19 2.59
C TYR A 171 10.63 5.84 3.79
N LEU A 172 10.23 7.08 4.13
CA LEU A 172 10.80 7.82 5.26
C LEU A 172 10.46 7.19 6.62
N LEU A 173 9.30 6.59 6.74
CA LEU A 173 8.81 5.97 7.97
C LEU A 173 9.33 4.54 8.16
N ILE A 174 9.40 3.72 7.10
CA ILE A 174 9.98 2.37 7.17
C ILE A 174 11.47 2.45 7.51
N GLY A 175 12.19 3.39 6.87
CA GLY A 175 13.60 3.65 7.13
C GLY A 175 13.85 4.64 8.27
N PHE A 176 12.92 4.83 9.19
CA PHE A 176 13.06 5.84 10.23
C PHE A 176 14.32 5.66 11.06
N TRP A 177 14.67 4.42 11.43
CA TRP A 177 15.89 4.05 12.13
C TRP A 177 17.01 3.58 11.17
N ASN A 178 17.29 4.38 10.15
CA ASN A 178 18.28 4.06 9.11
C ASN A 178 19.70 4.58 9.40
N THR A 179 19.92 5.23 10.54
CA THR A 179 21.21 5.78 10.95
C THR A 179 21.58 5.31 12.34
N ALA A 180 22.75 4.72 12.47
CA ALA A 180 23.40 4.50 13.74
C ALA A 180 24.54 5.53 13.94
N ASP A 181 24.90 5.82 15.19
CA ASP A 181 26.05 6.67 15.46
C ASP A 181 27.34 5.95 15.00
N ALA A 182 28.38 6.71 14.63
CA ALA A 182 29.62 6.15 14.10
C ALA A 182 30.29 5.16 15.10
N ASP A 183 30.08 5.42 16.38
CA ASP A 183 30.63 4.62 17.49
C ASP A 183 29.63 3.57 18.02
N ALA A 184 28.48 3.41 17.37
CA ALA A 184 27.48 2.43 17.77
C ALA A 184 28.00 0.99 17.62
N PRO A 185 27.51 0.04 18.42
CA PRO A 185 27.85 -1.37 18.28
C PRO A 185 27.59 -1.90 16.86
N GLN A 186 28.38 -2.86 16.40
CA GLN A 186 28.25 -3.43 15.04
C GLN A 186 26.86 -3.96 14.75
N GLY A 187 26.16 -4.51 15.75
CA GLY A 187 24.78 -4.99 15.62
C GLY A 187 23.80 -3.88 15.30
N GLU A 188 23.88 -2.73 15.95
CA GLU A 188 23.05 -1.55 15.70
C GLU A 188 23.31 -0.97 14.30
N GLN A 189 24.59 -0.91 13.88
CA GLN A 189 24.95 -0.49 12.52
C GLN A 189 24.40 -1.46 11.46
N ALA A 190 24.40 -2.78 11.73
CA ALA A 190 23.83 -3.77 10.82
C ALA A 190 22.30 -3.60 10.71
N THR A 191 21.59 -3.48 11.82
CA THR A 191 20.14 -3.24 11.85
C THR A 191 19.77 -1.96 11.12
N SER A 192 20.53 -0.88 11.29
CA SER A 192 20.33 0.39 10.58
C SER A 192 20.45 0.25 9.05
N ARG A 193 21.42 -0.55 8.56
CA ARG A 193 21.57 -0.85 7.13
C ARG A 193 20.42 -1.71 6.60
N GLU A 194 19.96 -2.68 7.38
CA GLU A 194 18.80 -3.51 7.02
C GLU A 194 17.52 -2.68 6.93
N ASN A 195 17.29 -1.75 7.87
CA ASN A 195 16.17 -0.82 7.84
C ASN A 195 16.22 0.09 6.59
N ALA A 196 17.41 0.59 6.22
CA ALA A 196 17.59 1.36 5.00
C ALA A 196 17.33 0.54 3.73
N ALA A 197 17.75 -0.73 3.72
CA ALA A 197 17.50 -1.65 2.61
C ALA A 197 16.00 -1.97 2.47
N ALA A 198 15.31 -2.22 3.59
CA ALA A 198 13.86 -2.45 3.63
C ALA A 198 13.07 -1.25 3.08
N ALA A 199 13.44 -0.03 3.46
CA ALA A 199 12.84 1.19 2.94
C ALA A 199 13.04 1.33 1.41
N LYS A 200 14.25 1.11 0.92
CA LYS A 200 14.56 1.14 -0.52
C LYS A 200 13.77 0.09 -1.29
N LYS A 201 13.69 -1.15 -0.77
CA LYS A 201 12.93 -2.23 -1.36
C LYS A 201 11.45 -1.85 -1.48
N ALA A 202 10.84 -1.36 -0.39
CA ALA A 202 9.46 -0.90 -0.38
C ALA A 202 9.23 0.20 -1.43
N PHE A 203 10.11 1.21 -1.48
CA PHE A 203 10.01 2.30 -2.44
C PHE A 203 10.11 1.83 -3.89
N ILE A 204 11.12 1.02 -4.23
CA ILE A 204 11.35 0.54 -5.61
C ILE A 204 10.21 -0.36 -6.08
N MET A 205 9.75 -1.30 -5.24
CA MET A 205 8.65 -2.19 -5.63
C MET A 205 7.33 -1.43 -5.84
N ASN A 206 7.07 -0.42 -5.02
CA ASN A 206 5.94 0.47 -5.24
C ASN A 206 6.09 1.27 -6.52
N ARG A 207 7.31 1.74 -6.86
CA ARG A 207 7.59 2.48 -8.09
C ARG A 207 7.29 1.66 -9.36
N VAL A 208 7.51 0.35 -9.33
CA VAL A 208 7.08 -0.54 -10.43
C VAL A 208 5.55 -0.47 -10.62
N GLY A 209 4.79 -0.47 -9.54
CA GLY A 209 3.34 -0.25 -9.57
C GLY A 209 2.97 1.14 -10.11
N ASP A 210 3.70 2.18 -9.68
CA ASP A 210 3.45 3.57 -10.07
C ASP A 210 3.61 3.79 -11.58
N VAL A 211 4.53 3.06 -12.25
CA VAL A 211 4.62 3.02 -13.72
C VAL A 211 3.31 2.53 -14.35
N GLY A 212 2.63 1.55 -13.73
CA GLY A 212 1.31 1.12 -14.18
C GLY A 212 0.29 2.26 -14.18
N LEU A 213 0.22 3.05 -13.09
CA LEU A 213 -0.71 4.19 -13.03
C LEU A 213 -0.38 5.27 -14.06
N LEU A 214 0.90 5.55 -14.29
CA LEU A 214 1.35 6.47 -15.35
C LEU A 214 0.91 5.99 -16.74
N LEU A 215 1.10 4.70 -17.05
CA LEU A 215 0.67 4.13 -18.34
C LEU A 215 -0.85 4.16 -18.50
N ALA A 216 -1.61 3.92 -17.41
CA ALA A 216 -3.06 4.07 -17.42
C ALA A 216 -3.46 5.51 -17.77
N MET A 217 -2.88 6.52 -17.09
CA MET A 217 -3.16 7.93 -17.36
C MET A 217 -2.77 8.34 -18.79
N MET A 218 -1.60 7.92 -19.27
CA MET A 218 -1.19 8.18 -20.67
C MET A 218 -2.17 7.60 -21.67
N THR A 219 -2.68 6.39 -21.41
CA THR A 219 -3.68 5.75 -22.26
C THR A 219 -5.01 6.49 -22.19
N MET A 220 -5.44 6.93 -21.00
CA MET A 220 -6.64 7.76 -20.81
C MET A 220 -6.53 9.07 -21.59
N VAL A 221 -5.41 9.78 -21.51
CA VAL A 221 -5.17 11.01 -22.31
C VAL A 221 -5.26 10.71 -23.80
N GLY A 222 -4.64 9.62 -24.26
CA GLY A 222 -4.65 9.26 -25.69
C GLY A 222 -6.03 8.84 -26.23
N GLN A 223 -6.90 8.24 -25.41
CA GLN A 223 -8.19 7.70 -25.86
C GLN A 223 -9.37 8.59 -25.48
N VAL A 224 -9.32 9.30 -24.35
CA VAL A 224 -10.41 10.12 -23.81
C VAL A 224 -10.08 11.62 -23.92
N GLY A 225 -8.80 11.99 -23.97
CA GLY A 225 -8.35 13.39 -23.92
C GLY A 225 -8.40 14.01 -22.51
N SER A 226 -8.71 13.22 -21.47
CA SER A 226 -8.87 13.67 -20.09
C SER A 226 -8.39 12.61 -19.10
N VAL A 227 -8.06 13.06 -17.89
CA VAL A 227 -7.75 12.22 -16.71
C VAL A 227 -8.73 12.46 -15.55
N SER A 228 -9.81 13.20 -15.76
CA SER A 228 -10.86 13.38 -14.75
C SER A 228 -11.66 12.08 -14.58
N PHE A 229 -12.08 11.76 -13.36
CA PHE A 229 -12.86 10.56 -13.10
C PHE A 229 -14.17 10.55 -13.90
N ASP A 230 -14.86 11.69 -13.97
CA ASP A 230 -16.14 11.78 -14.65
C ASP A 230 -16.01 11.59 -16.17
N ALA A 231 -14.99 12.22 -16.80
CA ALA A 231 -14.75 12.08 -18.23
C ALA A 231 -14.36 10.64 -18.61
N VAL A 232 -13.47 10.01 -17.83
CA VAL A 232 -13.05 8.63 -18.05
C VAL A 232 -14.21 7.66 -17.83
N SER A 233 -15.02 7.87 -16.79
CA SER A 233 -16.20 7.04 -16.51
C SER A 233 -17.24 7.16 -17.61
N ALA A 234 -17.56 8.37 -18.05
CA ALA A 234 -18.49 8.61 -19.15
C ALA A 234 -18.04 7.91 -20.44
N ALA A 235 -16.77 8.12 -20.84
CA ALA A 235 -16.20 7.52 -22.04
C ALA A 235 -16.09 5.98 -21.96
N SER A 236 -16.01 5.42 -20.75
CA SER A 236 -16.01 3.97 -20.55
C SER A 236 -17.39 3.35 -20.71
N LEU A 237 -18.45 4.09 -20.33
CA LEU A 237 -19.83 3.61 -20.34
C LEU A 237 -20.56 3.88 -21.66
N ASP A 238 -20.26 4.97 -22.36
CA ASP A 238 -20.90 5.33 -23.63
C ASP A 238 -20.35 4.57 -24.86
N GLY A 239 -19.29 3.76 -24.65
CA GLY A 239 -18.65 2.95 -25.68
C GLY A 239 -17.72 3.73 -26.62
N SER A 240 -17.38 4.98 -26.30
CA SER A 240 -16.42 5.78 -27.07
C SER A 240 -15.00 5.21 -27.02
N VAL A 241 -14.66 4.51 -25.95
CA VAL A 241 -13.39 3.78 -25.80
C VAL A 241 -13.62 2.28 -26.03
N SER A 242 -12.84 1.67 -26.91
CA SER A 242 -12.98 0.24 -27.19
C SER A 242 -12.62 -0.63 -25.99
N THR A 243 -13.25 -1.81 -25.87
CA THR A 243 -12.96 -2.81 -24.82
C THR A 243 -11.47 -3.18 -24.74
N GLY A 244 -10.74 -3.16 -25.87
CA GLY A 244 -9.30 -3.43 -25.89
C GLY A 244 -8.49 -2.38 -25.12
N TRP A 245 -8.79 -1.09 -25.32
CA TRP A 245 -8.13 -0.01 -24.59
C TRP A 245 -8.57 0.05 -23.13
N LEU A 246 -9.85 -0.19 -22.81
CA LEU A 246 -10.32 -0.29 -21.43
C LEU A 246 -9.63 -1.46 -20.70
N THR A 247 -9.44 -2.59 -21.40
CA THR A 247 -8.70 -3.74 -20.85
C THR A 247 -7.24 -3.38 -20.56
N ALA A 248 -6.56 -2.65 -21.45
CA ALA A 248 -5.20 -2.18 -21.21
C ALA A 248 -5.12 -1.23 -20.00
N ILE A 249 -6.02 -0.24 -19.93
CA ILE A 249 -6.13 0.67 -18.79
C ILE A 249 -6.36 -0.14 -17.49
N GLY A 250 -7.30 -1.09 -17.51
CA GLY A 250 -7.60 -1.94 -16.35
C GLY A 250 -6.39 -2.76 -15.85
N PHE A 251 -5.59 -3.35 -16.77
CA PHE A 251 -4.36 -4.04 -16.38
C PHE A 251 -3.28 -3.08 -15.82
N PHE A 252 -3.16 -1.88 -16.36
CA PHE A 252 -2.24 -0.88 -15.84
C PHE A 252 -2.66 -0.39 -14.44
N LEU A 253 -3.96 -0.18 -14.21
CA LEU A 253 -4.49 0.13 -12.88
C LEU A 253 -4.29 -1.04 -11.89
N LEU A 254 -4.45 -2.29 -12.34
CA LEU A 254 -4.17 -3.46 -11.53
C LEU A 254 -2.68 -3.55 -11.15
N LEU A 255 -1.76 -3.25 -12.07
CA LEU A 255 -0.33 -3.20 -11.77
C LEU A 255 -0.02 -2.15 -10.69
N ALA A 256 -0.66 -0.97 -10.78
CA ALA A 256 -0.56 0.07 -9.76
C ALA A 256 -1.04 -0.43 -8.39
N ALA A 257 -2.21 -1.09 -8.36
CA ALA A 257 -2.76 -1.67 -7.14
C ALA A 257 -1.86 -2.78 -6.56
N CYS A 258 -1.24 -3.62 -7.40
CA CYS A 258 -0.29 -4.65 -6.96
C CYS A 258 0.88 -4.06 -6.18
N GLY A 259 1.39 -2.89 -6.58
CA GLY A 259 2.44 -2.18 -5.86
C GLY A 259 2.00 -1.74 -4.47
N LYS A 260 1.06 -0.79 -4.37
CA LYS A 260 0.64 -0.19 -3.08
C LYS A 260 -0.07 -1.18 -2.15
N SER A 261 -0.88 -2.07 -2.68
CA SER A 261 -1.65 -3.03 -1.90
C SER A 261 -0.95 -4.37 -1.70
N ALA A 262 0.34 -4.45 -2.01
CA ALA A 262 1.19 -5.63 -1.82
C ALA A 262 0.53 -6.91 -2.36
N GLN A 263 0.00 -6.85 -3.59
CA GLN A 263 -0.58 -7.98 -4.27
C GLN A 263 0.48 -8.71 -5.09
N PHE A 264 0.25 -10.00 -5.32
CA PHE A 264 1.11 -10.78 -6.21
C PHE A 264 1.23 -10.11 -7.59
N PRO A 265 2.44 -10.00 -8.17
CA PRO A 265 3.74 -10.47 -7.67
C PRO A 265 4.57 -9.43 -6.89
N LEU A 266 4.00 -8.27 -6.51
CA LEU A 266 4.74 -7.16 -5.88
C LEU A 266 4.61 -7.13 -4.34
N GLN A 267 4.30 -8.25 -3.67
CA GLN A 267 4.02 -8.32 -2.24
C GLN A 267 5.25 -8.33 -1.32
N ALA A 268 6.45 -8.60 -1.84
CA ALA A 268 7.62 -8.91 -1.01
C ALA A 268 8.10 -7.77 -0.09
N TRP A 269 7.78 -6.52 -0.39
CA TRP A 269 8.14 -5.37 0.45
C TRP A 269 7.38 -5.31 1.78
N LEU A 270 6.18 -5.94 1.85
CA LEU A 270 5.27 -5.77 2.98
C LEU A 270 5.82 -6.38 4.28
N GLY A 271 6.47 -7.55 4.17
CA GLY A 271 7.13 -8.20 5.32
C GLY A 271 8.33 -7.42 5.85
N ASP A 272 9.09 -6.78 4.97
CA ASP A 272 10.26 -6.00 5.35
C ASP A 272 9.91 -4.59 5.84
N ALA A 273 8.73 -4.08 5.48
CA ALA A 273 8.18 -2.83 6.04
C ALA A 273 8.03 -2.86 7.58
N MET A 274 8.14 -4.05 8.19
CA MET A 274 8.17 -4.22 9.65
C MET A 274 9.44 -3.69 10.32
N ALA A 275 10.44 -3.27 9.56
CA ALA A 275 11.65 -2.58 10.04
C ALA A 275 11.35 -1.23 10.73
N GLY A 276 10.29 -0.54 10.31
CA GLY A 276 9.86 0.71 10.92
C GLY A 276 9.21 0.55 12.30
N PRO A 277 9.04 1.67 13.04
CA PRO A 277 8.32 1.68 14.33
C PRO A 277 6.91 1.11 14.22
N THR A 278 6.42 0.44 15.27
CA THR A 278 5.11 -0.24 15.23
C THR A 278 3.92 0.67 14.91
N PRO A 279 3.84 1.94 15.37
CA PRO A 279 2.78 2.85 14.94
C PRO A 279 2.75 3.11 13.42
N VAL A 280 3.92 3.08 12.77
CA VAL A 280 4.02 3.16 11.29
C VAL A 280 3.38 1.94 10.65
N SER A 281 3.68 0.75 11.18
CA SER A 281 3.07 -0.50 10.72
C SER A 281 1.54 -0.44 10.88
N ALA A 282 1.03 0.07 12.01
CA ALA A 282 -0.39 0.27 12.21
C ALA A 282 -0.99 1.21 11.15
N LEU A 283 -0.34 2.34 10.84
CA LEU A 283 -0.85 3.31 9.87
C LEU A 283 -0.85 2.75 8.44
N ILE A 284 0.27 2.18 7.98
CA ILE A 284 0.43 1.63 6.63
C ILE A 284 -0.57 0.49 6.37
N HIS A 285 -0.75 -0.43 7.34
CA HIS A 285 -1.45 -1.69 7.16
C HIS A 285 -2.95 -1.65 7.51
N ALA A 286 -3.40 -0.63 8.26
CA ALA A 286 -4.80 -0.57 8.69
C ALA A 286 -5.63 0.38 7.82
N ALA A 287 -5.21 1.64 7.68
CA ALA A 287 -6.11 2.69 7.20
C ALA A 287 -5.62 3.40 5.93
N THR A 288 -4.40 3.12 5.43
CA THR A 288 -3.80 4.00 4.44
C THR A 288 -3.20 3.24 3.23
N MET A 289 -1.89 3.12 3.12
CA MET A 289 -1.20 2.75 1.88
C MET A 289 -1.70 1.46 1.22
N VAL A 290 -1.86 0.38 1.99
CA VAL A 290 -2.29 -0.92 1.44
C VAL A 290 -3.76 -0.94 0.99
N THR A 291 -4.57 0.02 1.45
CA THR A 291 -5.97 0.17 1.05
C THR A 291 -6.14 0.97 -0.24
N ALA A 292 -5.10 1.71 -0.67
CA ALA A 292 -5.13 2.58 -1.84
C ALA A 292 -5.43 1.84 -3.15
N GLY A 293 -4.93 0.60 -3.32
CA GLY A 293 -5.24 -0.17 -4.52
C GLY A 293 -6.70 -0.63 -4.56
N VAL A 294 -7.29 -1.02 -3.43
CA VAL A 294 -8.71 -1.36 -3.36
C VAL A 294 -9.57 -0.13 -3.68
N TYR A 295 -9.20 1.03 -3.12
CA TYR A 295 -9.81 2.32 -3.48
C TYR A 295 -9.75 2.57 -4.99
N LEU A 296 -8.57 2.42 -5.59
CA LEU A 296 -8.37 2.65 -7.03
C LEU A 296 -9.23 1.72 -7.88
N MET A 297 -9.37 0.42 -7.52
CA MET A 297 -10.22 -0.51 -8.25
C MET A 297 -11.69 -0.07 -8.21
N VAL A 298 -12.22 0.24 -7.02
CA VAL A 298 -13.61 0.66 -6.86
C VAL A 298 -13.86 2.05 -7.45
N ARG A 299 -12.91 2.98 -7.34
CA ARG A 299 -12.99 4.31 -7.98
C ARG A 299 -13.02 4.23 -9.51
N SER A 300 -12.41 3.21 -10.08
CA SER A 300 -12.35 2.96 -11.51
C SER A 300 -13.38 1.92 -12.00
N ALA A 301 -14.46 1.70 -11.25
CA ALA A 301 -15.49 0.69 -11.54
C ALA A 301 -15.96 0.72 -13.01
N ALA A 302 -16.26 1.90 -13.54
CA ALA A 302 -16.71 2.07 -14.93
C ALA A 302 -15.70 1.52 -15.96
N VAL A 303 -14.39 1.66 -15.72
CA VAL A 303 -13.34 1.09 -16.60
C VAL A 303 -13.39 -0.44 -16.55
N PHE A 304 -13.55 -1.02 -15.36
CA PHE A 304 -13.58 -2.48 -15.19
C PHE A 304 -14.87 -3.11 -15.71
N GLU A 305 -16.00 -2.43 -15.67
CA GLU A 305 -17.25 -2.87 -16.30
C GLU A 305 -17.08 -3.02 -17.82
N GLY A 306 -16.36 -2.08 -18.48
CA GLY A 306 -15.98 -2.18 -19.88
C GLY A 306 -14.82 -3.14 -20.18
N ALA A 307 -14.19 -3.72 -19.16
CA ALA A 307 -12.99 -4.56 -19.27
C ALA A 307 -13.09 -5.87 -18.46
N PRO A 308 -13.98 -6.82 -18.80
CA PRO A 308 -14.24 -8.04 -18.01
C PRO A 308 -13.01 -8.91 -17.78
N SER A 309 -12.04 -8.91 -18.71
CA SER A 309 -10.78 -9.67 -18.57
C SER A 309 -9.89 -9.09 -17.47
N ALA A 310 -9.76 -7.75 -17.42
CA ALA A 310 -9.01 -7.06 -16.38
C ALA A 310 -9.70 -7.21 -15.02
N GLN A 311 -11.03 -7.10 -14.96
CA GLN A 311 -11.82 -7.31 -13.74
C GLN A 311 -11.62 -8.73 -13.19
N THR A 312 -11.65 -9.75 -14.06
CA THR A 312 -11.37 -11.13 -13.66
C THR A 312 -9.93 -11.28 -13.12
N ALA A 313 -8.96 -10.60 -13.74
CA ALA A 313 -7.57 -10.60 -13.26
C ALA A 313 -7.44 -10.00 -11.85
N VAL A 314 -8.19 -8.94 -11.53
CA VAL A 314 -8.25 -8.37 -10.16
C VAL A 314 -8.70 -9.45 -9.16
N ALA A 315 -9.78 -10.18 -9.46
CA ALA A 315 -10.29 -11.24 -8.59
C ALA A 315 -9.27 -12.39 -8.40
N VAL A 316 -8.61 -12.81 -9.49
CA VAL A 316 -7.60 -13.89 -9.46
C VAL A 316 -6.37 -13.48 -8.66
N ILE A 317 -5.83 -12.28 -8.89
CA ILE A 317 -4.68 -11.76 -8.13
C ILE A 317 -5.03 -11.61 -6.64
N GLY A 318 -6.22 -11.12 -6.33
CA GLY A 318 -6.73 -11.06 -4.96
C GLY A 318 -6.78 -12.44 -4.30
N ALA A 319 -7.32 -13.44 -4.99
CA ALA A 319 -7.42 -14.83 -4.51
C ALA A 319 -6.04 -15.48 -4.27
N ILE A 320 -5.09 -15.29 -5.19
CA ILE A 320 -3.70 -15.77 -5.03
C ILE A 320 -3.06 -15.12 -3.81
N THR A 321 -3.17 -13.81 -3.68
CA THR A 321 -2.55 -13.05 -2.59
C THR A 321 -3.15 -13.40 -1.24
N LEU A 322 -4.46 -13.64 -1.19
CA LEU A 322 -5.19 -14.10 -0.01
C LEU A 322 -4.57 -15.39 0.54
N LEU A 323 -4.43 -16.42 -0.29
CA LEU A 323 -3.86 -17.71 0.12
C LEU A 323 -2.37 -17.59 0.47
N LEU A 324 -1.61 -16.86 -0.34
CA LEU A 324 -0.19 -16.64 -0.13
C LEU A 324 0.07 -16.00 1.24
N GLY A 325 -0.67 -14.93 1.57
CA GLY A 325 -0.57 -14.26 2.86
C GLY A 325 -0.95 -15.17 4.02
N ALA A 326 -2.01 -15.96 3.88
CA ALA A 326 -2.46 -16.89 4.91
C ALA A 326 -1.43 -18.01 5.18
N VAL A 327 -0.81 -18.56 4.14
CA VAL A 327 0.24 -19.61 4.24
C VAL A 327 1.49 -19.03 4.90
N ILE A 328 1.97 -17.86 4.47
CA ILE A 328 3.14 -17.20 5.06
C ILE A 328 2.89 -16.86 6.54
N GLY A 329 1.73 -16.27 6.87
CA GLY A 329 1.37 -15.93 8.24
C GLY A 329 1.31 -17.12 9.18
N SER A 330 0.96 -18.30 8.67
CA SER A 330 0.95 -19.56 9.43
C SER A 330 2.35 -20.05 9.85
N ALA A 331 3.41 -19.61 9.17
CA ALA A 331 4.77 -20.10 9.37
C ALA A 331 5.74 -19.11 10.06
N LYS A 332 5.45 -17.79 10.02
CA LYS A 332 6.31 -16.75 10.65
C LYS A 332 6.25 -16.82 12.17
N ASP A 333 7.39 -16.57 12.83
CA ASP A 333 7.51 -16.50 14.29
C ASP A 333 7.63 -15.05 14.81
N ASP A 334 7.96 -14.09 13.96
CA ASP A 334 7.91 -12.66 14.26
C ASP A 334 6.45 -12.17 14.23
N MET A 335 5.95 -11.61 15.35
CA MET A 335 4.56 -11.18 15.47
C MET A 335 4.18 -10.05 14.52
N LYS A 336 5.10 -9.11 14.21
CA LYS A 336 4.86 -8.04 13.24
C LYS A 336 4.74 -8.62 11.83
N LYS A 337 5.62 -9.57 11.46
CA LYS A 337 5.57 -10.25 10.16
C LYS A 337 4.33 -11.12 10.00
N VAL A 338 3.82 -11.75 11.08
CA VAL A 338 2.51 -12.44 11.04
C VAL A 338 1.39 -11.46 10.75
N LEU A 339 1.37 -10.30 11.42
CA LEU A 339 0.37 -9.26 11.19
C LEU A 339 0.48 -8.66 9.78
N ALA A 340 1.69 -8.52 9.22
CA ALA A 340 1.90 -8.09 7.83
C ALA A 340 1.35 -9.12 6.83
N ALA A 341 1.68 -10.40 7.01
CA ALA A 341 1.14 -11.50 6.18
C ALA A 341 -0.39 -11.60 6.30
N SER A 342 -0.93 -11.36 7.49
CA SER A 342 -2.37 -11.23 7.71
C SER A 342 -2.97 -10.05 6.95
N THR A 343 -2.28 -8.91 6.86
CA THR A 343 -2.72 -7.77 6.03
C THR A 343 -2.75 -8.15 4.56
N MET A 344 -1.70 -8.79 4.05
CA MET A 344 -1.64 -9.30 2.68
C MET A 344 -2.84 -10.20 2.36
N SER A 345 -3.18 -11.13 3.26
CA SER A 345 -4.33 -12.01 3.12
C SER A 345 -5.67 -11.24 3.11
N GLN A 346 -5.88 -10.28 4.02
CA GLN A 346 -7.14 -9.52 4.11
C GLN A 346 -7.31 -8.54 2.94
N ILE A 347 -6.24 -7.87 2.51
CA ILE A 347 -6.30 -7.04 1.29
C ILE A 347 -6.53 -7.92 0.05
N GLY A 348 -6.01 -9.15 0.03
CA GLY A 348 -6.35 -10.15 -0.98
C GLY A 348 -7.85 -10.44 -1.05
N TYR A 349 -8.54 -10.56 0.10
CA TYR A 349 -10.01 -10.64 0.15
C TYR A 349 -10.68 -9.42 -0.48
N MET A 350 -10.22 -8.20 -0.13
CA MET A 350 -10.81 -6.97 -0.64
C MET A 350 -10.58 -6.82 -2.14
N MET A 351 -9.39 -7.18 -2.65
CA MET A 351 -9.09 -7.21 -4.08
C MET A 351 -9.94 -8.26 -4.82
N LEU A 352 -10.10 -9.46 -4.23
CA LEU A 352 -11.03 -10.46 -4.76
C LEU A 352 -12.43 -9.86 -4.86
N GLY A 353 -12.95 -9.25 -3.80
CA GLY A 353 -14.25 -8.59 -3.79
C GLY A 353 -14.37 -7.49 -4.84
N ALA A 354 -13.38 -6.62 -4.98
CA ALA A 354 -13.35 -5.59 -6.01
C ALA A 354 -13.35 -6.20 -7.42
N GLY A 355 -12.70 -7.35 -7.63
CA GLY A 355 -12.68 -8.08 -8.89
C GLY A 355 -13.98 -8.82 -9.22
N LEU A 356 -14.92 -8.95 -8.26
CA LEU A 356 -16.27 -9.49 -8.52
C LEU A 356 -17.21 -8.46 -9.18
N GLY A 357 -16.78 -7.21 -9.29
CA GLY A 357 -17.58 -6.15 -9.86
C GLY A 357 -18.66 -5.63 -8.90
N PRO A 358 -19.82 -5.17 -9.43
CA PRO A 358 -20.89 -4.55 -8.62
C PRO A 358 -21.35 -5.40 -7.44
N VAL A 359 -21.33 -6.72 -7.58
CA VAL A 359 -21.68 -7.67 -6.49
C VAL A 359 -20.73 -7.56 -5.31
N GLY A 360 -19.46 -7.20 -5.55
CA GLY A 360 -18.41 -7.23 -4.54
C GLY A 360 -17.89 -5.86 -4.07
N TYR A 361 -18.09 -4.79 -4.84
CA TYR A 361 -17.50 -3.47 -4.54
C TYR A 361 -17.84 -2.96 -3.14
N ALA A 362 -19.13 -2.91 -2.81
CA ALA A 362 -19.58 -2.42 -1.51
C ALA A 362 -19.05 -3.27 -0.35
N PHE A 363 -18.99 -4.59 -0.51
CA PHE A 363 -18.50 -5.50 0.53
C PHE A 363 -16.97 -5.44 0.68
N ALA A 364 -16.22 -5.18 -0.41
CA ALA A 364 -14.78 -4.95 -0.35
C ALA A 364 -14.46 -3.70 0.48
N ILE A 365 -15.18 -2.59 0.27
CA ILE A 365 -15.02 -1.35 1.03
C ILE A 365 -15.54 -1.51 2.46
N PHE A 366 -16.62 -2.26 2.67
CA PHE A 366 -17.11 -2.56 4.01
C PHE A 366 -16.08 -3.33 4.84
N HIS A 367 -15.50 -4.38 4.24
CA HIS A 367 -14.43 -5.12 4.92
C HIS A 367 -13.18 -4.27 5.14
N LEU A 368 -12.84 -3.38 4.21
CA LEU A 368 -11.74 -2.42 4.36
C LEU A 368 -11.96 -1.49 5.56
N LEU A 369 -13.16 -0.95 5.72
CA LEU A 369 -13.48 -0.05 6.83
C LEU A 369 -13.36 -0.78 8.18
N THR A 370 -13.99 -1.95 8.33
CA THR A 370 -13.91 -2.73 9.58
C THR A 370 -12.48 -3.22 9.86
N HIS A 371 -11.77 -3.67 8.81
CA HIS A 371 -10.37 -4.09 8.89
C HIS A 371 -9.47 -2.97 9.41
N GLY A 372 -9.69 -1.73 8.98
CA GLY A 372 -8.90 -0.59 9.44
C GLY A 372 -8.89 -0.45 10.97
N PHE A 373 -10.03 -0.65 11.63
CA PHE A 373 -10.12 -0.57 13.09
C PHE A 373 -9.44 -1.75 13.79
N PHE A 374 -9.83 -2.98 13.50
CA PHE A 374 -9.26 -4.13 14.21
C PHE A 374 -7.79 -4.38 13.85
N LYS A 375 -7.34 -3.95 12.67
CA LYS A 375 -5.94 -4.10 12.26
C LYS A 375 -5.03 -3.09 12.95
N ALA A 376 -5.46 -1.83 13.04
CA ALA A 376 -4.76 -0.83 13.84
C ALA A 376 -4.63 -1.30 15.30
N GLN A 377 -5.73 -1.78 15.87
CA GLN A 377 -5.77 -2.34 17.22
C GLN A 377 -4.75 -3.48 17.43
N LEU A 378 -4.70 -4.45 16.50
CA LEU A 378 -3.79 -5.59 16.58
C LEU A 378 -2.31 -5.16 16.48
N PHE A 379 -1.98 -4.21 15.60
CA PHE A 379 -0.63 -3.70 15.50
C PHE A 379 -0.22 -2.86 16.71
N LEU A 380 -1.08 -1.97 17.20
CA LEU A 380 -0.78 -1.19 18.40
C LEU A 380 -0.69 -2.09 19.64
N GLY A 381 -1.54 -3.13 19.74
CA GLY A 381 -1.43 -4.15 20.78
C GLY A 381 -0.10 -4.92 20.72
N ALA A 382 0.35 -5.29 19.51
CA ALA A 382 1.68 -5.89 19.32
C ALA A 382 2.79 -4.91 19.74
N GLY A 383 2.66 -3.61 19.44
CA GLY A 383 3.59 -2.59 19.92
C GLY A 383 3.66 -2.50 21.45
N SER A 384 2.51 -2.60 22.13
CA SER A 384 2.46 -2.64 23.59
C SER A 384 3.16 -3.89 24.16
N VAL A 385 2.96 -5.05 23.53
CA VAL A 385 3.67 -6.29 23.91
C VAL A 385 5.18 -6.15 23.71
N MET A 386 5.63 -5.60 22.56
CA MET A 386 7.05 -5.36 22.32
C MET A 386 7.67 -4.44 23.36
N HIS A 387 7.01 -3.31 23.64
CA HIS A 387 7.47 -2.34 24.63
C HIS A 387 7.65 -2.96 26.01
N ALA A 388 6.72 -3.84 26.42
CA ALA A 388 6.81 -4.57 27.71
C ALA A 388 7.87 -5.68 27.72
N MET A 389 8.31 -6.15 26.55
CA MET A 389 9.20 -7.28 26.37
C MET A 389 10.59 -6.88 25.86
N GLY A 390 10.99 -5.59 26.02
CA GLY A 390 12.31 -5.11 25.59
C GLY A 390 12.54 -5.25 24.10
N ASP A 391 11.55 -4.83 23.29
CA ASP A 391 11.53 -4.85 21.83
C ASP A 391 11.63 -6.25 21.17
N GLN A 392 11.44 -7.32 21.95
CA GLN A 392 11.37 -8.67 21.41
C GLN A 392 10.17 -8.83 20.46
N VAL A 393 10.40 -9.41 19.28
CA VAL A 393 9.37 -9.67 18.25
C VAL A 393 9.02 -11.15 18.09
N ASN A 394 9.91 -12.06 18.54
CA ASN A 394 9.75 -13.49 18.33
C ASN A 394 8.73 -14.08 19.34
N MET A 395 7.58 -14.53 18.82
CA MET A 395 6.50 -15.10 19.64
C MET A 395 6.93 -16.36 20.41
N ARG A 396 7.97 -17.07 19.97
CA ARG A 396 8.49 -18.25 20.70
C ARG A 396 9.10 -17.90 22.06
N ARG A 397 9.43 -16.61 22.27
CA ARG A 397 9.98 -16.08 23.53
C ARG A 397 8.91 -15.53 24.47
N PHE A 398 7.62 -15.54 24.08
CA PHE A 398 6.51 -15.03 24.89
C PHE A 398 5.81 -16.16 25.67
N GLY A 399 4.58 -15.96 26.04
CA GLY A 399 3.72 -16.90 26.75
C GLY A 399 3.32 -16.39 28.12
N GLY A 400 2.08 -16.66 28.53
CA GLY A 400 1.55 -16.33 29.85
C GLY A 400 1.40 -14.85 30.16
N LEU A 401 1.46 -13.94 29.16
CA LEU A 401 1.45 -12.48 29.38
C LEU A 401 0.08 -11.91 29.79
N ARG A 402 -1.02 -12.70 29.75
CA ARG A 402 -2.39 -12.21 30.05
C ARG A 402 -2.54 -11.54 31.40
N GLY A 403 -1.81 -12.01 32.42
CA GLY A 403 -1.90 -11.49 33.78
C GLY A 403 -1.14 -10.19 33.98
N ALA A 404 -0.03 -10.00 33.27
CA ALA A 404 0.79 -8.80 33.32
C ALA A 404 0.25 -7.67 32.41
N MET A 405 -0.49 -8.03 31.33
CA MET A 405 -0.97 -7.11 30.31
C MET A 405 -2.46 -7.32 30.03
N THR A 406 -3.30 -7.14 31.05
CA THR A 406 -4.73 -7.49 30.99
C THR A 406 -5.50 -6.64 29.98
N ILE A 407 -5.26 -5.32 29.92
CA ILE A 407 -5.96 -4.42 28.97
C ILE A 407 -5.53 -4.77 27.54
N THR A 408 -4.23 -4.93 27.32
CA THR A 408 -3.69 -5.34 26.01
C THR A 408 -4.21 -6.72 25.60
N TRP A 409 -4.32 -7.69 26.51
CA TRP A 409 -4.89 -9.00 26.24
C TRP A 409 -6.36 -8.94 25.83
N ILE A 410 -7.21 -8.18 26.56
CA ILE A 410 -8.63 -8.04 26.24
C ILE A 410 -8.80 -7.35 24.86
N THR A 411 -8.10 -6.23 24.66
CA THR A 411 -8.22 -5.46 23.44
C THR A 411 -7.71 -6.25 22.22
N MET A 412 -6.54 -6.88 22.30
CA MET A 412 -6.06 -7.77 21.23
C MET A 412 -6.98 -8.99 21.03
N GLY A 413 -7.61 -9.49 22.09
CA GLY A 413 -8.61 -10.57 22.01
C GLY A 413 -9.84 -10.15 21.20
N ILE A 414 -10.35 -8.94 21.39
CA ILE A 414 -11.45 -8.38 20.59
C ILE A 414 -11.04 -8.25 19.12
N GLY A 415 -9.85 -7.72 18.84
CA GLY A 415 -9.31 -7.62 17.47
C GLY A 415 -9.08 -8.99 16.83
N TRP A 416 -8.62 -9.98 17.60
CA TRP A 416 -8.48 -11.36 17.17
C TRP A 416 -9.84 -11.98 16.79
N LEU A 417 -10.87 -11.86 17.63
CA LEU A 417 -12.23 -12.35 17.33
C LEU A 417 -12.83 -11.63 16.11
N ALA A 418 -12.57 -10.33 15.98
CA ALA A 418 -13.04 -9.56 14.83
C ALA A 418 -12.41 -10.03 13.52
N ILE A 419 -11.09 -10.20 13.44
CA ILE A 419 -10.43 -10.63 12.19
C ILE A 419 -10.77 -12.08 11.82
N LEU A 420 -11.08 -12.93 12.79
CA LEU A 420 -11.57 -14.29 12.55
C LEU A 420 -12.94 -14.29 11.87
N GLY A 421 -13.75 -13.26 12.10
CA GLY A 421 -15.14 -13.23 11.68
C GLY A 421 -16.09 -13.99 12.62
N VAL A 422 -15.85 -13.88 13.93
CA VAL A 422 -16.71 -14.49 14.96
C VAL A 422 -17.88 -13.53 15.28
N PRO A 423 -19.15 -13.99 15.28
CA PRO A 423 -20.26 -13.16 15.73
C PRO A 423 -20.11 -12.75 17.21
N PRO A 424 -20.47 -11.54 17.62
CA PRO A 424 -21.07 -10.44 16.85
C PRO A 424 -20.05 -9.41 16.33
N PHE A 425 -18.75 -9.71 16.34
CA PHE A 425 -17.67 -8.76 16.03
C PHE A 425 -17.71 -8.25 14.58
N SER A 426 -17.16 -7.06 14.35
CA SER A 426 -17.30 -6.31 13.09
C SER A 426 -16.85 -7.09 11.84
N GLY A 427 -15.80 -7.92 11.95
CA GLY A 427 -15.30 -8.72 10.83
C GLY A 427 -16.27 -9.82 10.37
N PHE A 428 -17.13 -10.34 11.23
CA PHE A 428 -18.18 -11.28 10.84
C PHE A 428 -19.11 -10.67 9.77
N TRP A 429 -19.63 -9.48 10.04
CA TRP A 429 -20.58 -8.82 9.17
C TRP A 429 -19.99 -8.43 7.80
N SER A 430 -18.72 -8.05 7.74
CA SER A 430 -18.08 -7.62 6.51
C SER A 430 -17.47 -8.77 5.72
N LYS A 431 -16.75 -9.70 6.39
CA LYS A 431 -16.03 -10.79 5.73
C LYS A 431 -16.97 -11.88 5.21
N ASP A 432 -18.00 -12.21 5.97
CA ASP A 432 -18.97 -13.25 5.60
C ASP A 432 -19.72 -12.86 4.31
N ARG A 433 -20.16 -11.59 4.20
CA ARG A 433 -20.76 -11.05 2.98
C ARG A 433 -19.82 -11.08 1.77
N LEU A 434 -18.53 -10.85 1.99
CA LEU A 434 -17.54 -10.91 0.92
C LEU A 434 -17.29 -12.35 0.45
N ILE A 435 -17.28 -13.32 1.39
CA ILE A 435 -17.20 -14.74 1.05
C ILE A 435 -18.47 -15.18 0.30
N GLU A 436 -19.66 -14.76 0.73
CA GLU A 436 -20.93 -15.01 0.05
C GLU A 436 -20.89 -14.47 -1.39
N ALA A 437 -20.44 -13.22 -1.59
CA ALA A 437 -20.28 -12.61 -2.91
C ALA A 437 -19.32 -13.41 -3.83
N ALA A 438 -18.30 -14.05 -3.27
CA ALA A 438 -17.39 -14.87 -4.05
C ALA A 438 -18.03 -16.17 -4.60
N PHE A 439 -19.17 -16.59 -4.05
CA PHE A 439 -19.99 -17.70 -4.57
C PHE A 439 -21.06 -17.27 -5.56
N VAL A 440 -21.16 -15.99 -5.92
CA VAL A 440 -22.13 -15.49 -6.90
C VAL A 440 -21.57 -15.62 -8.31
N GLY A 441 -22.40 -16.09 -9.25
CA GLY A 441 -22.05 -16.19 -10.69
C GLY A 441 -22.33 -17.57 -11.28
N GLU A 442 -21.85 -17.78 -12.49
CA GLU A 442 -22.09 -19.01 -13.25
C GLU A 442 -20.80 -19.79 -13.53
N GLY A 443 -20.93 -21.08 -13.80
CA GLY A 443 -19.84 -21.98 -14.16
C GLY A 443 -18.91 -22.33 -13.00
N ALA A 444 -17.62 -22.49 -13.29
CA ALA A 444 -16.61 -22.90 -12.29
C ALA A 444 -16.06 -21.75 -11.44
N LYS A 445 -16.17 -20.50 -11.93
CA LYS A 445 -15.58 -19.30 -11.27
C LYS A 445 -16.02 -19.13 -9.81
N PRO A 446 -17.34 -19.13 -9.48
CA PRO A 446 -17.80 -18.95 -8.10
C PRO A 446 -17.36 -20.10 -7.19
N TRP A 447 -17.31 -21.33 -7.69
CA TRP A 447 -16.80 -22.47 -6.91
C TRP A 447 -15.33 -22.33 -6.55
N ILE A 448 -14.49 -21.89 -7.49
CA ILE A 448 -13.05 -21.71 -7.27
C ILE A 448 -12.83 -20.53 -6.30
N LEU A 449 -13.39 -19.35 -6.60
CA LEU A 449 -13.15 -18.15 -5.80
C LEU A 449 -13.79 -18.26 -4.40
N GLY A 450 -15.01 -18.77 -4.30
CA GLY A 450 -15.68 -19.00 -3.02
C GLY A 450 -14.95 -20.04 -2.15
N THR A 451 -14.46 -21.13 -2.73
CA THR A 451 -13.67 -22.13 -1.98
C THR A 451 -12.35 -21.52 -1.48
N ILE A 452 -11.66 -20.73 -2.30
CA ILE A 452 -10.44 -20.02 -1.89
C ILE A 452 -10.74 -19.08 -0.72
N ALA A 453 -11.84 -18.33 -0.79
CA ALA A 453 -12.27 -17.44 0.27
C ALA A 453 -12.58 -18.20 1.57
N LEU A 454 -13.28 -19.33 1.49
CA LEU A 454 -13.55 -20.22 2.64
C LEU A 454 -12.27 -20.75 3.29
N LEU A 455 -11.35 -21.31 2.49
CA LEU A 455 -10.07 -21.83 2.98
C LEU A 455 -9.24 -20.71 3.64
N GLY A 456 -9.25 -19.53 3.06
CA GLY A 456 -8.61 -18.35 3.62
C GLY A 456 -9.15 -17.97 5.01
N ALA A 457 -10.46 -18.14 5.26
CA ALA A 457 -11.06 -17.89 6.57
C ALA A 457 -10.54 -18.88 7.63
N GLY A 458 -10.47 -20.17 7.30
CA GLY A 458 -9.91 -21.21 8.18
C GLY A 458 -8.43 -20.97 8.50
N LEU A 459 -7.62 -20.66 7.47
CA LEU A 459 -6.20 -20.34 7.66
C LEU A 459 -6.02 -19.06 8.48
N THR A 460 -6.87 -18.04 8.28
CA THR A 460 -6.86 -16.82 9.10
C THR A 460 -7.10 -17.15 10.56
N ALA A 461 -8.10 -17.99 10.84
CA ALA A 461 -8.38 -18.45 12.18
C ALA A 461 -7.20 -19.18 12.83
N PHE A 462 -6.51 -20.02 12.07
CA PHE A 462 -5.33 -20.74 12.56
C PHE A 462 -4.18 -19.78 12.90
N TYR A 463 -3.69 -18.94 11.95
CA TYR A 463 -2.48 -18.16 12.19
C TYR A 463 -2.70 -17.01 13.18
N MET A 464 -3.89 -16.39 13.22
CA MET A 464 -4.20 -15.36 14.21
C MET A 464 -4.38 -15.95 15.62
N SER A 465 -4.97 -17.15 15.72
CA SER A 465 -5.04 -17.85 17.01
C SER A 465 -3.67 -18.30 17.49
N ARG A 466 -2.81 -18.77 16.57
CA ARG A 466 -1.41 -19.06 16.87
C ARG A 466 -0.70 -17.84 17.46
N LEU A 467 -0.83 -16.66 16.84
CA LEU A 467 -0.26 -15.42 17.34
C LEU A 467 -0.79 -15.09 18.74
N PHE A 468 -2.10 -15.08 18.92
CA PHE A 468 -2.74 -14.72 20.19
C PHE A 468 -2.37 -15.69 21.33
N PHE A 469 -2.40 -16.99 21.06
CA PHE A 469 -2.06 -18.01 22.06
C PHE A 469 -0.59 -18.03 22.42
N MET A 470 0.31 -17.87 21.47
CA MET A 470 1.74 -17.85 21.74
C MET A 470 2.18 -16.64 22.57
N ILE A 471 1.47 -15.52 22.49
CA ILE A 471 1.75 -14.30 23.26
C ILE A 471 1.17 -14.42 24.69
N PHE A 472 -0.12 -14.69 24.80
CA PHE A 472 -0.84 -14.49 26.06
C PHE A 472 -1.09 -15.77 26.86
N HIS A 473 -0.99 -16.94 26.23
CA HIS A 473 -1.32 -18.22 26.84
C HIS A 473 -0.13 -19.18 26.84
N GLY A 474 -0.34 -20.35 27.47
CA GLY A 474 0.73 -21.36 27.61
C GLY A 474 1.78 -20.98 28.67
N GLU A 475 2.91 -21.68 28.63
CA GLU A 475 4.04 -21.48 29.56
C GLU A 475 4.79 -20.18 29.28
N GLN A 476 5.34 -19.57 30.32
CA GLN A 476 6.22 -18.40 30.22
C GLN A 476 7.58 -18.84 29.66
N ARG A 477 7.97 -18.31 28.49
CA ARG A 477 9.21 -18.64 27.80
C ARG A 477 10.25 -17.50 27.80
N TRP A 478 9.95 -16.42 28.52
CA TRP A 478 10.79 -15.24 28.69
C TRP A 478 11.61 -15.22 29.97
N THR A 479 11.46 -16.27 30.83
CA THR A 479 12.17 -16.39 32.11
C THR A 479 13.56 -17.02 31.98
N THR A 480 13.91 -17.63 30.85
CA THR A 480 15.21 -18.23 30.59
C THR A 480 16.23 -17.18 30.15
N LYS A 481 17.32 -17.02 30.93
CA LYS A 481 18.32 -15.93 30.80
C LYS A 481 19.23 -16.01 29.57
N GLU A 482 19.19 -17.08 28.78
CA GLU A 482 20.24 -17.36 27.77
C GLU A 482 20.25 -16.45 26.55
N ASP A 483 19.17 -15.68 26.27
CA ASP A 483 19.04 -14.91 25.03
C ASP A 483 18.31 -13.56 25.16
N LEU A 484 18.06 -13.05 26.38
CA LEU A 484 17.49 -11.73 26.61
C LEU A 484 18.56 -10.82 27.22
N GLU A 485 18.80 -9.68 26.60
CA GLU A 485 19.67 -8.64 27.19
C GLU A 485 18.99 -8.03 28.42
N GLY A 486 19.12 -8.68 29.57
CA GLY A 486 18.61 -8.23 30.87
C GLY A 486 17.34 -8.95 31.36
N GLU A 487 16.92 -8.60 32.60
CA GLU A 487 15.66 -9.08 33.17
C GLU A 487 14.48 -8.35 32.56
N VAL A 488 13.57 -9.09 31.92
CA VAL A 488 12.32 -8.53 31.33
C VAL A 488 11.23 -8.57 32.40
N HIS A 489 10.64 -7.41 32.68
CA HIS A 489 9.52 -7.26 33.61
C HIS A 489 8.25 -6.85 32.84
N PRO A 490 7.47 -7.79 32.29
CA PRO A 490 6.27 -7.45 31.55
C PRO A 490 5.28 -6.66 32.40
N HIS A 491 4.82 -5.53 31.86
CA HIS A 491 3.88 -4.63 32.52
C HIS A 491 2.91 -4.02 31.49
N GLU A 492 1.76 -3.56 31.97
CA GLU A 492 0.79 -2.90 31.10
C GLU A 492 1.31 -1.52 30.65
N SER A 493 1.01 -1.16 29.42
CA SER A 493 1.39 0.14 28.87
C SER A 493 0.62 1.29 29.51
N GLY A 494 1.19 2.51 29.50
CA GLY A 494 0.55 3.70 30.02
C GLY A 494 -0.74 4.08 29.28
N TRP A 495 -1.54 4.98 29.89
CA TRP A 495 -2.87 5.34 29.39
C TRP A 495 -2.88 5.93 27.96
N LEU A 496 -1.84 6.63 27.53
CA LEU A 496 -1.70 7.16 26.17
C LEU A 496 -1.61 6.05 25.10
N MET A 497 -1.18 4.85 25.50
CA MET A 497 -1.16 3.68 24.62
C MET A 497 -2.42 2.82 24.77
N THR A 498 -2.93 2.65 26.00
CA THR A 498 -4.10 1.80 26.24
C THR A 498 -5.43 2.44 25.80
N LEU A 499 -5.57 3.78 25.89
CA LEU A 499 -6.78 4.47 25.46
C LEU A 499 -7.08 4.26 23.96
N PRO A 500 -6.13 4.45 23.03
CA PRO A 500 -6.36 4.10 21.61
C PRO A 500 -6.78 2.64 21.41
N LEU A 501 -6.20 1.68 22.14
CA LEU A 501 -6.57 0.27 22.07
C LEU A 501 -8.04 0.04 22.49
N ILE A 502 -8.48 0.70 23.57
CA ILE A 502 -9.85 0.59 24.07
C ILE A 502 -10.84 1.19 23.05
N VAL A 503 -10.54 2.37 22.52
CA VAL A 503 -11.40 3.04 21.52
C VAL A 503 -11.52 2.18 20.25
N LEU A 504 -10.41 1.68 19.73
CA LEU A 504 -10.40 0.80 18.56
C LEU A 504 -11.17 -0.50 18.82
N SER A 505 -11.14 -1.02 20.06
CA SER A 505 -11.88 -2.22 20.45
C SER A 505 -13.40 -2.04 20.36
N VAL A 506 -13.91 -0.86 20.73
CA VAL A 506 -15.35 -0.56 20.63
C VAL A 506 -15.81 -0.65 19.17
N PHE A 507 -15.05 -0.05 18.25
CA PHE A 507 -15.37 -0.12 16.82
C PHE A 507 -15.15 -1.53 16.24
N SER A 508 -14.11 -2.24 16.67
CA SER A 508 -13.86 -3.63 16.27
C SER A 508 -14.96 -4.58 16.74
N ALA A 509 -15.59 -4.30 17.87
CA ALA A 509 -16.70 -5.09 18.37
C ALA A 509 -18.04 -4.77 17.68
N GLY A 510 -18.40 -3.49 17.50
CA GLY A 510 -19.78 -3.09 17.19
C GLY A 510 -20.00 -2.46 15.80
N LEU A 511 -18.98 -1.88 15.17
CA LEU A 511 -19.16 -1.10 13.93
C LEU A 511 -19.78 -1.91 12.80
N GLY A 512 -19.33 -3.16 12.60
CA GLY A 512 -19.84 -4.02 11.53
C GLY A 512 -21.33 -4.31 11.67
N GLY A 513 -21.79 -4.64 12.88
CA GLY A 513 -23.22 -4.87 13.17
C GLY A 513 -24.06 -3.61 12.95
N LEU A 514 -23.55 -2.44 13.39
CA LEU A 514 -24.23 -1.16 13.19
C LEU A 514 -24.41 -0.85 11.69
N LEU A 515 -23.36 -0.99 10.90
CA LEU A 515 -23.35 -0.65 9.47
C LEU A 515 -24.12 -1.66 8.60
N THR A 516 -24.30 -2.90 9.08
CA THR A 516 -25.13 -3.92 8.41
C THR A 516 -26.62 -3.70 8.64
N TYR A 517 -26.99 -3.00 9.72
CA TYR A 517 -28.40 -2.72 10.03
C TYR A 517 -29.08 -1.98 8.86
N ASN A 518 -30.16 -2.53 8.34
CA ASN A 518 -30.89 -2.03 7.16
C ASN A 518 -30.00 -1.80 5.91
N ASN A 519 -28.93 -2.59 5.75
CA ASN A 519 -27.94 -2.43 4.66
C ASN A 519 -27.37 -0.99 4.55
N MET A 520 -27.30 -0.27 5.66
CA MET A 520 -26.95 1.16 5.72
C MET A 520 -25.66 1.48 4.96
N PHE A 521 -24.63 0.64 5.07
CA PHE A 521 -23.36 0.90 4.41
C PHE A 521 -23.38 0.62 2.90
N VAL A 522 -24.11 -0.40 2.46
CA VAL A 522 -24.30 -0.69 1.03
C VAL A 522 -25.04 0.47 0.38
N THR A 523 -26.18 0.89 0.96
CA THR A 523 -26.97 2.04 0.47
C THR A 523 -26.16 3.35 0.53
N TRP A 524 -25.26 3.52 1.53
CA TRP A 524 -24.36 4.65 1.57
C TRP A 524 -23.44 4.72 0.34
N LEU A 525 -22.93 3.59 -0.14
CA LEU A 525 -21.98 3.53 -1.26
C LEU A 525 -22.65 3.53 -2.64
N GLU A 526 -23.95 3.28 -2.76
CA GLU A 526 -24.69 3.20 -4.04
C GLU A 526 -24.41 4.35 -5.02
N PRO A 527 -24.27 5.62 -4.60
CA PRO A 527 -23.94 6.71 -5.55
C PRO A 527 -22.62 6.53 -6.29
N VAL A 528 -21.72 5.66 -5.80
CA VAL A 528 -20.40 5.40 -6.40
C VAL A 528 -20.31 3.99 -6.98
N THR A 529 -20.88 2.99 -6.31
CA THR A 529 -20.77 1.58 -6.70
C THR A 529 -21.93 1.09 -7.57
N GLY A 530 -22.94 1.91 -7.78
CA GLY A 530 -24.21 1.51 -8.39
C GLY A 530 -25.05 0.63 -7.45
N HIS A 531 -26.27 0.33 -7.88
CA HIS A 531 -27.12 -0.64 -7.17
C HIS A 531 -26.52 -2.04 -7.34
N ALA A 532 -26.14 -2.66 -6.22
CA ALA A 532 -25.71 -4.05 -6.26
C ALA A 532 -26.92 -4.95 -6.59
N GLU A 533 -26.97 -5.49 -7.81
CA GLU A 533 -27.82 -6.64 -8.06
C GLU A 533 -27.27 -7.78 -7.21
N HIS A 534 -28.01 -8.18 -6.19
CA HIS A 534 -27.68 -9.33 -5.35
C HIS A 534 -27.92 -10.58 -6.20
N GLY A 535 -26.89 -11.03 -6.93
CA GLY A 535 -26.94 -12.35 -7.56
C GLY A 535 -27.10 -13.44 -6.48
N GLU A 536 -27.86 -14.48 -6.77
CA GLU A 536 -27.97 -15.61 -5.86
C GLU A 536 -26.64 -16.41 -5.87
N PRO A 537 -26.05 -16.69 -4.68
CA PRO A 537 -24.88 -17.52 -4.59
C PRO A 537 -25.21 -18.98 -4.97
N VAL A 538 -24.25 -19.69 -5.57
CA VAL A 538 -24.42 -21.12 -5.97
C VAL A 538 -24.66 -22.07 -4.79
N LEU A 539 -24.41 -21.62 -3.57
CA LEU A 539 -24.73 -22.28 -2.31
C LEU A 539 -25.62 -21.38 -1.45
N PRO A 540 -26.58 -21.93 -0.68
CA PRO A 540 -27.35 -21.12 0.26
C PRO A 540 -26.45 -20.35 1.24
N ALA A 541 -26.72 -19.08 1.49
CA ALA A 541 -25.94 -18.23 2.38
C ALA A 541 -25.74 -18.83 3.78
N THR A 542 -26.76 -19.55 4.30
CA THR A 542 -26.67 -20.26 5.59
C THR A 542 -25.64 -21.40 5.58
N VAL A 543 -25.48 -22.09 4.43
CA VAL A 543 -24.49 -23.16 4.26
C VAL A 543 -23.08 -22.53 4.21
N ILE A 544 -22.89 -21.43 3.47
CA ILE A 544 -21.62 -20.72 3.39
C ILE A 544 -21.21 -20.22 4.78
N MET A 545 -22.10 -19.55 5.49
CA MET A 545 -21.88 -19.07 6.86
C MET A 545 -21.55 -20.23 7.82
N GLY A 546 -22.31 -21.32 7.78
CA GLY A 546 -22.04 -22.50 8.61
C GLY A 546 -20.68 -23.12 8.34
N ALA A 547 -20.29 -23.25 7.05
CA ALA A 547 -19.00 -23.76 6.65
C ALA A 547 -17.85 -22.83 7.09
N THR A 548 -18.03 -21.50 6.94
CA THR A 548 -17.05 -20.49 7.39
C THR A 548 -16.81 -20.62 8.90
N LEU A 549 -17.87 -20.62 9.70
CA LEU A 549 -17.77 -20.75 11.16
C LEU A 549 -17.16 -22.10 11.59
N ALA A 550 -17.50 -23.19 10.92
CA ALA A 550 -16.91 -24.49 11.19
C ALA A 550 -15.39 -24.48 10.94
N LEU A 551 -14.92 -23.92 9.81
CA LEU A 551 -13.50 -23.77 9.51
C LEU A 551 -12.78 -22.85 10.50
N VAL A 552 -13.43 -21.77 10.93
CA VAL A 552 -12.89 -20.87 11.98
C VAL A 552 -12.70 -21.64 13.29
N VAL A 553 -13.70 -22.39 13.74
CA VAL A 553 -13.62 -23.22 14.96
C VAL A 553 -12.49 -24.25 14.84
N VAL A 554 -12.40 -24.96 13.72
CA VAL A 554 -11.32 -25.91 13.47
C VAL A 554 -9.95 -25.25 13.54
N GLY A 555 -9.77 -24.09 12.89
CA GLY A 555 -8.52 -23.33 12.92
C GLY A 555 -8.10 -22.92 14.33
N VAL A 556 -9.05 -22.42 15.14
CA VAL A 556 -8.83 -22.08 16.55
C VAL A 556 -8.46 -23.30 17.39
N LEU A 557 -9.19 -24.39 17.25
CA LEU A 557 -8.95 -25.63 18.03
C LEU A 557 -7.59 -26.26 17.69
N VAL A 558 -7.20 -26.27 16.42
CA VAL A 558 -5.89 -26.75 15.99
C VAL A 558 -4.78 -25.88 16.58
N ALA A 559 -4.91 -24.56 16.49
CA ALA A 559 -3.93 -23.63 17.07
C ALA A 559 -3.85 -23.78 18.60
N TRP A 560 -5.00 -23.90 19.29
CA TRP A 560 -5.03 -24.12 20.74
C TRP A 560 -4.32 -25.42 21.14
N TRP A 561 -4.60 -26.51 20.41
CA TRP A 561 -3.97 -27.80 20.67
C TRP A 561 -2.45 -27.75 20.47
N MET A 562 -1.97 -27.08 19.39
CA MET A 562 -0.56 -27.00 19.06
C MET A 562 0.24 -26.06 19.98
N TYR A 563 -0.35 -24.95 20.43
CA TYR A 563 0.39 -23.86 21.07
C TYR A 563 0.01 -23.57 22.53
N VAL A 564 -1.05 -24.20 23.03
CA VAL A 564 -1.45 -24.11 24.46
C VAL A 564 -1.31 -25.45 25.16
N ARG A 565 -1.74 -26.54 24.51
CA ARG A 565 -1.68 -27.90 25.10
C ARG A 565 -0.31 -28.55 24.94
N ARG A 566 0.43 -28.22 23.92
CA ARG A 566 1.80 -28.73 23.70
C ARG A 566 2.82 -27.65 24.04
N PRO A 567 4.01 -28.04 24.58
CA PRO A 567 5.08 -27.09 24.81
C PRO A 567 5.58 -26.52 23.47
N VAL A 568 5.80 -25.21 23.42
CA VAL A 568 6.30 -24.52 22.22
C VAL A 568 7.83 -24.46 22.32
N PRO A 569 8.57 -25.12 21.40
CA PRO A 569 10.03 -25.08 21.44
C PRO A 569 10.52 -23.65 21.13
N VAL A 570 11.45 -23.16 21.93
CA VAL A 570 12.07 -21.83 21.74
C VAL A 570 12.94 -21.84 20.49
N VAL A 571 13.75 -22.88 20.31
CA VAL A 571 14.59 -23.06 19.13
C VAL A 571 13.76 -23.58 17.97
N LEU A 572 13.97 -22.98 16.81
CA LEU A 572 13.25 -23.35 15.59
C LEU A 572 13.63 -24.78 15.16
N GLN A 573 12.63 -25.64 15.05
CA GLN A 573 12.83 -27.00 14.56
C GLN A 573 12.80 -27.06 13.02
N PRO A 574 13.58 -27.95 12.38
CA PRO A 574 13.46 -28.23 10.96
C PRO A 574 12.02 -28.59 10.61
N ALA A 575 11.54 -28.09 9.49
CA ALA A 575 10.17 -28.30 9.04
C ALA A 575 10.13 -28.97 7.66
N ASN A 576 8.95 -29.38 7.24
CA ASN A 576 8.76 -29.87 5.87
C ASN A 576 9.02 -28.74 4.84
N PRO A 577 9.29 -29.08 3.56
CA PRO A 577 9.66 -28.09 2.54
C PRO A 577 8.63 -26.97 2.36
N LEU A 578 7.34 -27.25 2.52
CA LEU A 578 6.29 -26.24 2.37
C LEU A 578 6.34 -25.20 3.50
N VAL A 579 6.50 -25.65 4.75
CA VAL A 579 6.62 -24.74 5.90
C VAL A 579 7.92 -23.94 5.80
N GLU A 580 9.01 -24.56 5.33
CA GLU A 580 10.27 -23.85 5.14
C GLU A 580 10.17 -22.79 4.03
N ALA A 581 9.48 -23.09 2.93
CA ALA A 581 9.16 -22.13 1.89
C ALA A 581 8.32 -20.96 2.44
N ALA A 582 7.29 -21.25 3.24
CA ALA A 582 6.44 -20.23 3.86
C ALA A 582 7.22 -19.35 4.85
N ARG A 583 8.16 -19.90 5.60
CA ARG A 583 9.09 -19.15 6.47
C ARG A 583 9.95 -18.16 5.67
N LYS A 584 10.32 -18.51 4.44
CA LYS A 584 11.13 -17.70 3.50
C LYS A 584 10.27 -16.94 2.48
N ASP A 585 9.03 -16.57 2.86
CA ASP A 585 8.11 -15.80 2.01
C ASP A 585 7.91 -16.41 0.61
N MET A 586 7.85 -17.75 0.54
CA MET A 586 7.75 -18.55 -0.69
C MET A 586 8.87 -18.25 -1.68
N TYR A 587 10.07 -17.92 -1.18
CA TYR A 587 11.27 -17.55 -1.95
C TYR A 587 11.06 -16.37 -2.91
N GLN A 588 10.09 -15.49 -2.64
CA GLN A 588 9.78 -14.36 -3.52
C GLN A 588 10.98 -13.44 -3.74
N ASP A 589 11.78 -13.20 -2.70
CA ASP A 589 12.98 -12.38 -2.83
C ASP A 589 14.03 -13.00 -3.75
N ALA A 590 14.25 -14.30 -3.66
CA ALA A 590 15.16 -15.00 -4.57
C ALA A 590 14.66 -14.96 -6.03
N ILE A 591 13.34 -15.04 -6.23
CA ILE A 591 12.72 -14.89 -7.55
C ILE A 591 12.93 -13.47 -8.07
N ASN A 592 12.65 -12.44 -7.26
CA ASN A 592 12.84 -11.04 -7.64
C ASN A 592 14.31 -10.72 -7.93
N GLU A 593 15.24 -11.25 -7.12
CA GLU A 593 16.67 -11.12 -7.36
C GLU A 593 17.08 -11.74 -8.70
N ALA A 594 16.63 -12.97 -8.98
CA ALA A 594 16.98 -13.68 -10.20
C ALA A 594 16.41 -12.99 -11.46
N LEU A 595 15.14 -12.56 -11.41
CA LEU A 595 14.43 -12.02 -12.57
C LEU A 595 14.70 -10.53 -12.81
N ALA A 596 14.74 -9.71 -11.77
CA ALA A 596 14.86 -8.25 -11.90
C ALA A 596 16.28 -7.76 -11.62
N MET A 597 16.87 -8.13 -10.47
CA MET A 597 18.14 -7.56 -10.04
C MET A 597 19.31 -8.04 -10.91
N ARG A 598 19.42 -9.35 -11.15
CA ARG A 598 20.52 -9.90 -11.99
C ARG A 598 20.39 -9.47 -13.44
N THR A 599 19.17 -9.46 -13.97
CA THR A 599 18.89 -8.99 -15.33
C THR A 599 19.18 -7.50 -15.47
N GLY A 600 18.74 -6.68 -14.50
CA GLY A 600 19.03 -5.25 -14.46
C GLY A 600 20.52 -4.97 -14.35
N GLN A 601 21.26 -5.68 -13.51
CA GLN A 601 22.70 -5.56 -13.39
C GLN A 601 23.42 -5.96 -14.69
N GLY A 602 22.96 -7.02 -15.36
CA GLY A 602 23.47 -7.42 -16.68
C GLY A 602 23.28 -6.32 -17.71
N LEU A 603 22.12 -5.66 -17.72
CA LEU A 603 21.83 -4.53 -18.60
C LEU A 603 22.76 -3.33 -18.31
N VAL A 604 22.96 -2.99 -17.04
CA VAL A 604 23.89 -1.91 -16.63
C VAL A 604 25.31 -2.20 -17.09
N LEU A 605 25.79 -3.43 -16.91
CA LEU A 605 27.13 -3.83 -17.38
C LEU A 605 27.24 -3.77 -18.92
N ALA A 606 26.19 -4.16 -19.63
CA ALA A 606 26.15 -4.04 -21.09
C ALA A 606 26.17 -2.57 -21.54
N THR A 607 25.44 -1.69 -20.87
CA THR A 607 25.43 -0.24 -21.14
C THR A 607 26.79 0.37 -20.85
N ASP A 608 27.46 0.03 -19.74
CA ASP A 608 28.83 0.47 -19.41
C ASP A 608 29.83 -0.01 -20.46
N ALA A 609 29.68 -1.24 -20.96
CA ALA A 609 30.52 -1.73 -22.04
C ALA A 609 30.30 -0.96 -23.35
N VAL A 610 29.06 -0.65 -23.71
CA VAL A 610 28.74 0.19 -24.88
C VAL A 610 29.35 1.59 -24.71
N GLU A 611 29.22 2.21 -23.55
CA GLU A 611 29.80 3.52 -23.27
C GLU A 611 31.32 3.49 -23.47
N ARG A 612 32.03 2.58 -22.81
CA ARG A 612 33.49 2.51 -22.86
C ARG A 612 34.06 2.13 -24.24
N TYR A 613 33.46 1.11 -24.87
CA TYR A 613 34.07 0.54 -26.09
C TYR A 613 33.52 1.18 -27.37
N VAL A 614 32.26 1.62 -27.37
CA VAL A 614 31.64 2.20 -28.57
C VAL A 614 31.73 3.73 -28.55
N VAL A 615 31.24 4.37 -27.51
CA VAL A 615 31.17 5.85 -27.46
C VAL A 615 32.56 6.44 -27.22
N ASP A 616 33.22 6.08 -26.12
CA ASP A 616 34.54 6.57 -25.77
C ASP A 616 35.58 6.09 -26.81
N GLY A 617 35.50 4.82 -27.22
CA GLY A 617 36.35 4.26 -28.24
C GLY A 617 36.26 4.99 -29.59
N ALA A 618 35.05 5.39 -30.00
CA ALA A 618 34.87 6.19 -31.22
C ALA A 618 35.46 7.61 -31.08
N ILE A 619 35.26 8.25 -29.94
CA ILE A 619 35.78 9.57 -29.63
C ILE A 619 37.31 9.54 -29.59
N GLU A 620 37.92 8.58 -28.89
CA GLU A 620 39.37 8.40 -28.82
C GLU A 620 39.95 8.03 -30.17
N GLY A 621 39.27 7.18 -30.94
CA GLY A 621 39.66 6.84 -32.31
C GLY A 621 39.65 8.05 -33.24
N ALA A 622 38.64 8.90 -33.18
CA ALA A 622 38.55 10.15 -33.91
C ALA A 622 39.67 11.12 -33.49
N ALA A 623 39.93 11.26 -32.19
CA ALA A 623 41.03 12.09 -31.67
C ALA A 623 42.41 11.57 -32.10
N ALA A 624 42.60 10.26 -32.02
CA ALA A 624 43.85 9.62 -32.49
C ALA A 624 44.05 9.78 -34.01
N GLY A 625 42.98 9.63 -34.78
CA GLY A 625 42.95 9.86 -36.22
C GLY A 625 43.29 11.30 -36.59
N THR A 626 42.70 12.26 -35.91
CA THR A 626 43.01 13.70 -36.07
C THR A 626 44.46 14.00 -35.71
N GLY A 627 44.96 13.41 -34.61
CA GLY A 627 46.35 13.54 -34.20
C GLY A 627 47.35 12.90 -35.21
N ALA A 628 46.94 11.76 -35.81
CA ALA A 628 47.76 11.13 -36.88
C ALA A 628 47.79 11.98 -38.14
N LEU A 629 46.67 12.53 -38.57
CA LEU A 629 46.57 13.48 -39.67
C LEU A 629 47.43 14.73 -39.40
N GLY A 630 47.37 15.29 -38.19
CA GLY A 630 48.19 16.41 -37.77
C GLY A 630 49.68 16.08 -37.82
N ARG A 631 50.09 14.86 -37.43
CA ARG A 631 51.51 14.42 -37.61
C ARG A 631 51.93 14.27 -39.08
N LEU A 632 51.02 13.81 -39.94
CA LEU A 632 51.23 13.68 -41.37
C LEU A 632 51.44 15.07 -42.04
N THR A 633 50.52 16.00 -41.75
CA THR A 633 50.60 17.37 -42.26
C THR A 633 51.89 18.09 -41.79
N ARG A 634 52.26 17.85 -40.52
CA ARG A 634 53.50 18.41 -39.97
C ARG A 634 54.78 17.95 -40.70
N ARG A 635 54.76 16.77 -41.36
CA ARG A 635 55.84 16.29 -42.18
C ARG A 635 56.01 17.10 -43.48
N THR A 636 54.99 17.83 -43.91
CA THR A 636 55.06 18.72 -45.07
C THR A 636 55.73 20.08 -44.74
N GLU A 637 55.83 20.39 -43.42
CA GLU A 637 56.56 21.58 -42.95
C GLU A 637 58.06 21.35 -43.00
N SER A 638 58.68 21.64 -44.16
CA SER A 638 60.07 21.44 -44.39
C SER A 638 60.98 22.59 -43.85
N GLY A 639 60.38 23.72 -43.43
CA GLY A 639 61.08 24.92 -42.99
C GLY A 639 61.71 25.69 -44.13
N TYR A 640 61.69 25.20 -45.39
CA TYR A 640 62.27 25.87 -46.54
C TYR A 640 61.19 26.58 -47.36
N VAL A 641 61.36 27.90 -47.55
CA VAL A 641 60.48 28.76 -48.36
C VAL A 641 60.18 28.19 -49.73
N ARG A 642 61.23 27.65 -50.38
CA ARG A 642 61.12 27.04 -51.72
C ARG A 642 60.20 25.82 -51.78
N SER A 643 60.12 25.02 -50.70
CA SER A 643 59.17 23.88 -50.61
C SER A 643 57.77 24.36 -50.53
N TYR A 644 57.46 25.38 -49.73
CA TYR A 644 56.17 25.99 -49.65
C TYR A 644 55.72 26.66 -50.95
N ALA A 645 56.62 27.35 -51.64
CA ALA A 645 56.34 27.88 -52.97
C ALA A 645 56.04 26.77 -53.99
N GLY A 646 56.71 25.63 -53.88
CA GLY A 646 56.45 24.45 -54.70
C GLY A 646 55.04 23.84 -54.39
N TYR A 647 54.65 23.75 -53.13
CA TYR A 647 53.32 23.26 -52.74
C TYR A 647 52.22 24.23 -53.19
N MET A 648 52.43 25.53 -53.06
CA MET A 648 51.50 26.55 -53.56
C MET A 648 51.31 26.45 -55.06
N LEU A 649 52.40 26.32 -55.81
CA LEU A 649 52.39 26.16 -57.28
C LEU A 649 51.66 24.89 -57.68
N ALA A 650 51.97 23.75 -57.03
CA ALA A 650 51.30 22.48 -57.29
C ALA A 650 49.79 22.55 -56.95
N GLY A 651 49.41 23.18 -55.82
CA GLY A 651 48.02 23.40 -55.44
C GLY A 651 47.30 24.28 -56.46
N THR A 652 47.92 25.35 -56.92
CA THR A 652 47.34 26.24 -57.94
C THR A 652 47.12 25.50 -59.28
N VAL A 653 48.08 24.68 -59.69
CA VAL A 653 47.96 23.85 -60.91
C VAL A 653 46.80 22.82 -60.75
N LEU A 654 46.71 22.16 -59.62
CA LEU A 654 45.60 21.21 -59.34
C LEU A 654 44.23 21.88 -59.36
N VAL A 655 44.13 23.06 -58.77
CA VAL A 655 42.87 23.83 -58.81
C VAL A 655 42.52 24.24 -60.22
N LEU A 656 43.50 24.70 -61.01
CA LEU A 656 43.31 25.02 -62.41
C LEU A 656 42.90 23.80 -63.26
N ILE A 657 43.51 22.63 -63.01
CA ILE A 657 43.12 21.40 -63.70
C ILE A 657 41.70 21.01 -63.29
N ALA A 658 41.34 21.09 -62.03
CA ALA A 658 40.00 20.78 -61.55
C ALA A 658 38.91 21.72 -62.13
N VAL A 659 39.24 23.02 -62.20
CA VAL A 659 38.33 24.02 -62.81
C VAL A 659 38.18 23.78 -64.32
N LEU A 660 39.29 23.43 -65.01
CA LEU A 660 39.20 23.08 -66.43
C LEU A 660 38.44 21.78 -66.65
N ALA A 661 38.66 20.74 -65.84
CA ALA A 661 37.94 19.48 -65.93
C ALA A 661 36.46 19.62 -65.60
N ALA A 662 36.06 20.57 -64.76
CA ALA A 662 34.68 20.88 -64.46
C ALA A 662 33.99 21.71 -65.58
N ARG A 663 34.77 22.25 -66.57
CA ARG A 663 34.24 22.98 -67.72
C ARG A 663 34.10 22.12 -68.97
N PHE A 664 34.68 20.97 -69.04
CA PHE A 664 34.50 19.94 -70.05
C PHE A 664 33.73 18.76 -69.52
#